data_908c55f1306457cf072c6710a2166914
#
_entry.id   908c55f1306457cf072c6710a2166914
#
_cell.length_a   1.000
_cell.length_b   1.000
_cell.length_c   1.000
_cell.angle_alpha   90.00
_cell.angle_beta   90.00
_cell.angle_gamma   90.00
#
_symmetry.space_group_name_H-M   'P 1'
#
loop_
_entity.id
_entity.type
_entity.pdbx_description
1 polymer ?
#
loop_
_entity_poly.entity_id
_entity_poly.type
_entity_poly.pdbx_seq_one_letter_code
_entity_poly.pdbx_strand_id
1 'polypeptide(L)'
;MPLKVYRLRRMLAATAVLLSLVVAAMYFYARSKATNVLKQIPGKIGYNIKQTATGFQFSKSDGKRTLFTVQASNIKEFKLDGNAELHNVSIVLYGRDSSRFDQIYGDDFGYNQKTGDVTAQGDVQIDLVANPAGLASADQATPKELKNPIHLKTRDLVFNKDSGNAMTVARVEFQTPQATGWAMGVKYAGKTNTLTLSSQIHLVLKGSYRAVIEADHGFITNDPREIVLDHPHLTREDGSLQADQAAFYLGPENQVQRILATGNVTSETRTAEAQRSRSAENRDSPRLQRAEMSSRADQAEFLLEGKRDVLRTATMSGSVHIEQTGLQPMQGDAGRVILDFAGQNELQKVHALDGVRLTQKGAPGSKPAAKGVAAGQQDFELTAPIIDFTVAQGHILKQAITSGAAHITIAQASEAGSAMVQEIPIQHTVVTAGKFEAKFAPSEGRNHLARVHGAPAARIVNSTPGEPDRISTSDAIDASFLPQGGIDAITQQGNVVYTDGENPEKRVQAWADSARYTPFDQMLMLSGNPRVVNGGMATTANSIRINRATGDALAQDDVKSTYSELKEEPNGALLASSSPIHVTSRSMTAHHNGVALYSGNVRLWQDANIIEAPTMQFDRDHRSVTAQGAPARPVQTILVQAEKVQPEKTGKEKLAPTDKGAAKAGKGPSLSTSTPISITATKLTYVDSERRVHYEGGVTAKGSDFTASAKTLDAHLLPHSQTSNSQSFVGSGQLDRMVAQDDVVIQQPKRRAEGQKLVYTAADDKFVLTGGPPSIFDAEQGKITGVSLTFFRRDDRVLVEGGASAPAVTQTRVAQ
;
A
#
# COMPACT_ATOMS: atom_id res chain seq x y z
N MET A 1 -12.62 -11.94 -8.27
CA MET A 1 -13.61 -12.93 -8.76
C MET A 1 -12.89 -14.22 -9.03
N PRO A 2 -13.37 -15.36 -8.55
CA PRO A 2 -12.68 -16.60 -8.81
C PRO A 2 -12.97 -17.05 -10.24
N LEU A 3 -11.92 -17.20 -10.98
CA LEU A 3 -11.95 -18.05 -12.16
C LEU A 3 -12.55 -19.39 -11.77
N LYS A 4 -13.64 -19.77 -12.39
CA LYS A 4 -14.16 -21.15 -12.28
C LYS A 4 -13.21 -22.10 -13.04
N VAL A 5 -11.93 -22.10 -12.62
CA VAL A 5 -10.80 -22.88 -13.18
C VAL A 5 -11.14 -24.37 -13.24
N TYR A 6 -11.95 -24.85 -12.32
CA TYR A 6 -12.54 -26.18 -12.32
C TYR A 6 -13.25 -26.53 -13.64
N ARG A 7 -13.93 -25.56 -14.25
CA ARG A 7 -14.68 -25.83 -15.47
C ARG A 7 -13.77 -25.86 -16.71
N LEU A 8 -12.81 -24.91 -16.80
CA LEU A 8 -11.83 -24.88 -17.88
C LEU A 8 -11.02 -26.18 -17.95
N ARG A 9 -10.61 -26.71 -16.81
CA ARG A 9 -9.82 -27.91 -16.69
C ARG A 9 -10.57 -29.20 -17.08
N ARG A 10 -11.82 -29.42 -16.62
CA ARG A 10 -12.59 -30.57 -17.08
C ARG A 10 -12.78 -30.55 -18.58
N MET A 11 -12.81 -29.37 -19.17
CA MET A 11 -12.90 -29.21 -20.62
C MET A 11 -11.62 -29.61 -21.32
N LEU A 12 -10.46 -29.07 -20.86
CA LEU A 12 -9.17 -29.45 -21.43
C LEU A 12 -8.88 -30.95 -21.23
N ALA A 13 -9.25 -31.49 -20.06
CA ALA A 13 -9.13 -32.92 -19.80
C ALA A 13 -10.05 -33.77 -20.70
N ALA A 14 -11.30 -33.36 -20.90
CA ALA A 14 -12.21 -34.08 -21.79
C ALA A 14 -11.76 -34.02 -23.25
N THR A 15 -11.20 -32.87 -23.67
CA THR A 15 -10.62 -32.75 -25.04
C THR A 15 -9.42 -33.67 -25.24
N ALA A 16 -8.52 -33.67 -24.25
CA ALA A 16 -7.34 -34.51 -24.30
C ALA A 16 -7.69 -36.01 -24.24
N VAL A 17 -8.65 -36.40 -23.43
CA VAL A 17 -9.17 -37.77 -23.38
C VAL A 17 -9.78 -38.17 -24.71
N LEU A 18 -10.53 -37.25 -25.32
CA LEU A 18 -11.14 -37.54 -26.64
C LEU A 18 -10.10 -37.74 -27.72
N LEU A 19 -9.19 -36.79 -27.88
CA LEU A 19 -8.11 -36.87 -28.84
C LEU A 19 -7.22 -38.08 -28.57
N SER A 20 -6.96 -38.42 -27.30
CA SER A 20 -6.24 -39.61 -26.89
C SER A 20 -6.97 -40.88 -27.32
N LEU A 21 -8.30 -40.89 -27.22
CA LEU A 21 -9.10 -42.03 -27.64
C LEU A 21 -9.08 -42.20 -29.17
N VAL A 22 -9.13 -41.10 -29.93
CA VAL A 22 -9.00 -41.14 -31.39
C VAL A 22 -7.62 -41.66 -31.79
N VAL A 23 -6.55 -41.20 -31.15
CA VAL A 23 -5.17 -41.69 -31.36
C VAL A 23 -5.03 -43.14 -30.95
N ALA A 24 -5.49 -43.50 -29.77
CA ALA A 24 -5.40 -44.85 -29.27
C ALA A 24 -6.15 -45.82 -30.21
N ALA A 25 -7.31 -45.41 -30.68
CA ALA A 25 -8.10 -46.21 -31.62
C ALA A 25 -7.41 -46.37 -32.96
N MET A 26 -6.92 -45.31 -33.57
CA MET A 26 -6.14 -45.36 -34.82
C MET A 26 -4.78 -46.03 -34.62
N TYR A 27 -4.09 -45.80 -33.52
CA TYR A 27 -2.83 -46.45 -33.17
C TYR A 27 -2.99 -47.96 -32.99
N PHE A 28 -4.00 -48.41 -32.26
CA PHE A 28 -4.27 -49.84 -32.09
C PHE A 28 -4.74 -50.47 -33.38
N TYR A 29 -5.47 -49.71 -34.19
CA TYR A 29 -5.88 -50.18 -35.51
C TYR A 29 -4.67 -50.39 -36.41
N ALA A 30 -3.77 -49.42 -36.54
CA ALA A 30 -2.56 -49.53 -37.35
C ALA A 30 -1.53 -50.51 -36.80
N ARG A 31 -1.29 -50.50 -35.48
CA ARG A 31 -0.32 -51.36 -34.81
C ARG A 31 -0.79 -52.78 -34.63
N SER A 32 -2.08 -53.07 -34.66
CA SER A 32 -2.61 -54.43 -34.64
C SER A 32 -2.36 -55.21 -35.96
N LYS A 33 -1.41 -54.71 -36.76
CA LYS A 33 -0.84 -55.44 -37.91
C LYS A 33 -1.63 -55.38 -39.23
N ALA A 34 -2.24 -54.30 -39.56
CA ALA A 34 -2.68 -54.09 -40.92
C ALA A 34 -1.53 -54.34 -41.92
N THR A 35 -0.29 -53.96 -41.57
CA THR A 35 0.91 -54.18 -42.40
C THR A 35 1.26 -55.62 -42.64
N ASN A 36 0.99 -56.52 -41.68
CA ASN A 36 1.32 -57.94 -41.86
C ASN A 36 0.14 -58.74 -42.35
N VAL A 37 -1.08 -58.29 -42.12
CA VAL A 37 -2.29 -59.00 -42.47
C VAL A 37 -2.61 -58.82 -43.93
N LEU A 38 -2.47 -57.60 -44.49
CA LEU A 38 -2.63 -57.37 -45.92
C LEU A 38 -1.47 -57.89 -46.78
N LYS A 39 -0.21 -57.95 -46.20
CA LYS A 39 0.92 -58.64 -46.84
C LYS A 39 0.70 -60.12 -46.99
N GLN A 40 -0.19 -60.72 -46.28
CA GLN A 40 -0.47 -62.15 -46.26
C GLN A 40 -1.86 -62.48 -46.80
N ILE A 41 -2.58 -61.58 -47.48
CA ILE A 41 -3.63 -61.99 -48.39
C ILE A 41 -2.93 -62.90 -49.37
N PRO A 42 -3.30 -64.25 -49.44
CA PRO A 42 -2.49 -65.10 -50.24
C PRO A 42 -2.54 -64.66 -51.70
N GLY A 43 -1.38 -64.41 -52.30
CA GLY A 43 -1.24 -64.20 -53.70
C GLY A 43 -1.57 -65.48 -54.50
N LYS A 44 -2.50 -66.31 -53.96
CA LYS A 44 -2.93 -67.58 -54.57
C LYS A 44 -4.41 -67.76 -54.58
N ILE A 45 -5.21 -66.73 -54.68
CA ILE A 45 -6.53 -66.87 -55.25
C ILE A 45 -6.29 -66.72 -56.75
N GLY A 46 -6.48 -67.81 -57.50
CA GLY A 46 -6.08 -68.05 -58.89
C GLY A 46 -6.12 -66.79 -59.75
N TYR A 47 -4.94 -66.32 -60.18
CA TYR A 47 -4.71 -65.18 -61.04
C TYR A 47 -5.31 -65.29 -62.49
N ASN A 48 -6.15 -66.29 -62.75
CA ASN A 48 -6.67 -66.46 -64.08
C ASN A 48 -8.18 -66.43 -64.19
N ILE A 49 -8.92 -65.92 -63.23
CA ILE A 49 -10.37 -66.05 -63.32
C ILE A 49 -10.97 -64.62 -63.41
N LYS A 50 -11.65 -64.30 -64.49
CA LYS A 50 -12.76 -63.35 -64.51
C LYS A 50 -13.85 -63.89 -63.58
N GLN A 51 -13.89 -63.70 -62.35
CA GLN A 51 -14.94 -64.11 -61.46
C GLN A 51 -15.61 -62.95 -60.80
N THR A 52 -16.88 -62.85 -60.92
CA THR A 52 -17.77 -62.15 -59.99
C THR A 52 -18.27 -63.19 -58.98
N ALA A 53 -17.84 -63.08 -57.76
CA ALA A 53 -18.37 -63.94 -56.70
C ALA A 53 -19.38 -63.15 -55.88
N THR A 54 -20.56 -63.69 -55.63
CA THR A 54 -21.56 -63.13 -54.70
C THR A 54 -21.44 -63.80 -53.35
N GLY A 55 -21.55 -63.03 -52.27
CA GLY A 55 -21.45 -63.51 -50.86
C GLY A 55 -20.02 -63.89 -50.47
N PHE A 56 -19.05 -63.03 -50.81
CA PHE A 56 -17.65 -63.27 -50.47
C PHE A 56 -17.38 -63.08 -48.95
N GLN A 57 -16.73 -64.09 -48.37
CA GLN A 57 -16.21 -64.01 -47.00
C GLN A 57 -14.79 -64.58 -46.99
N PHE A 58 -13.92 -63.80 -46.34
CA PHE A 58 -12.51 -64.19 -46.14
C PHE A 58 -12.11 -63.96 -44.71
N SER A 59 -11.58 -64.94 -44.01
CA SER A 59 -11.05 -64.81 -42.66
C SER A 59 -9.60 -65.27 -42.64
N LYS A 60 -8.77 -64.53 -41.97
CA LYS A 60 -7.37 -64.89 -41.73
C LYS A 60 -7.20 -65.26 -40.26
N SER A 61 -6.53 -66.38 -40.00
CA SER A 61 -6.20 -66.86 -38.66
C SER A 61 -4.68 -67.08 -38.56
N ASP A 62 -4.14 -67.02 -37.35
CA ASP A 62 -2.77 -67.42 -37.05
C ASP A 62 -2.68 -68.84 -36.52
N GLY A 63 -3.67 -69.60 -36.74
CA GLY A 63 -3.79 -71.02 -36.29
C GLY A 63 -4.43 -71.19 -34.90
N LYS A 64 -4.55 -70.17 -34.12
CA LYS A 64 -5.16 -70.17 -32.80
C LYS A 64 -6.39 -69.24 -32.68
N ARG A 65 -6.39 -68.18 -33.50
CA ARG A 65 -7.46 -67.16 -33.44
C ARG A 65 -7.62 -66.49 -34.80
N THR A 66 -8.82 -65.99 -35.11
CA THR A 66 -9.07 -65.14 -36.25
C THR A 66 -8.50 -63.79 -36.05
N LEU A 67 -7.75 -63.23 -36.99
CA LEU A 67 -7.13 -61.93 -36.94
C LEU A 67 -8.06 -60.87 -37.52
N PHE A 68 -8.69 -61.20 -38.65
CA PHE A 68 -9.71 -60.37 -39.26
C PHE A 68 -10.64 -61.22 -40.17
N THR A 69 -11.81 -60.67 -40.43
CA THR A 69 -12.78 -61.20 -41.38
C THR A 69 -13.20 -60.08 -42.34
N VAL A 70 -13.16 -60.35 -43.63
CA VAL A 70 -13.71 -59.49 -44.69
C VAL A 70 -14.93 -60.12 -45.21
N GLN A 71 -16.05 -59.40 -45.28
CA GLN A 71 -17.28 -59.80 -45.92
C GLN A 71 -17.63 -58.79 -47.03
N ALA A 72 -18.09 -59.30 -48.21
CA ALA A 72 -18.55 -58.43 -49.27
C ALA A 72 -19.70 -59.06 -50.00
N SER A 73 -20.67 -58.29 -50.42
CA SER A 73 -21.80 -58.82 -51.20
C SER A 73 -21.34 -59.28 -52.62
N ASN A 74 -20.34 -58.63 -53.15
CA ASN A 74 -19.81 -58.95 -54.48
C ASN A 74 -18.30 -58.60 -54.56
N ILE A 75 -17.49 -59.41 -55.24
CA ILE A 75 -16.10 -59.16 -55.55
C ILE A 75 -15.89 -59.35 -57.11
N LYS A 76 -15.16 -58.42 -57.71
CA LYS A 76 -14.69 -58.49 -59.09
C LYS A 76 -13.16 -58.33 -59.08
N GLU A 77 -12.43 -59.25 -59.65
CA GLU A 77 -10.99 -59.24 -59.84
C GLU A 77 -10.63 -59.02 -61.30
N PHE A 78 -9.67 -58.14 -61.59
CA PHE A 78 -9.23 -57.78 -62.97
C PHE A 78 -7.94 -58.52 -63.38
N LYS A 79 -7.90 -59.15 -64.53
CA LYS A 79 -6.79 -60.01 -65.04
C LYS A 79 -5.48 -59.28 -65.24
N LEU A 80 -5.55 -58.06 -65.73
CA LEU A 80 -4.36 -57.34 -66.21
C LEU A 80 -3.51 -56.71 -65.07
N ASP A 81 -4.10 -56.37 -63.95
CA ASP A 81 -3.42 -55.56 -62.91
C ASP A 81 -3.54 -56.17 -61.52
N GLY A 82 -4.21 -57.28 -61.32
CA GLY A 82 -4.44 -57.92 -60.00
C GLY A 82 -5.28 -57.04 -59.08
N ASN A 83 -5.98 -56.07 -59.65
CA ASN A 83 -6.88 -55.19 -58.86
C ASN A 83 -8.18 -55.86 -58.56
N ALA A 84 -8.77 -55.62 -57.39
CA ALA A 84 -10.05 -56.16 -57.01
C ALA A 84 -10.99 -55.02 -56.56
N GLU A 85 -12.23 -55.10 -56.94
CA GLU A 85 -13.35 -54.28 -56.43
C GLU A 85 -14.27 -55.16 -55.59
N LEU A 86 -14.66 -54.63 -54.40
CA LEU A 86 -15.53 -55.27 -53.46
C LEU A 86 -16.73 -54.35 -53.20
N HIS A 87 -17.94 -54.88 -53.17
CA HIS A 87 -19.17 -54.10 -52.91
C HIS A 87 -19.85 -54.54 -51.64
N ASN A 88 -20.41 -53.55 -50.89
CA ASN A 88 -21.04 -53.70 -49.55
C ASN A 88 -20.09 -54.45 -48.59
N VAL A 89 -18.97 -53.77 -48.29
CA VAL A 89 -17.86 -54.36 -47.53
C VAL A 89 -18.02 -54.15 -46.02
N SER A 90 -17.82 -55.23 -45.29
CA SER A 90 -17.65 -55.18 -43.82
C SER A 90 -16.39 -55.94 -43.46
N ILE A 91 -15.52 -55.26 -42.76
CA ILE A 91 -14.23 -55.75 -42.24
C ILE A 91 -14.29 -55.75 -40.73
N VAL A 92 -14.08 -56.89 -40.12
CA VAL A 92 -13.95 -56.98 -38.65
C VAL A 92 -12.50 -57.29 -38.28
N LEU A 93 -11.91 -56.48 -37.45
CA LEU A 93 -10.57 -56.69 -36.93
C LEU A 93 -10.68 -57.13 -35.45
N TYR A 94 -10.07 -58.26 -35.13
CA TYR A 94 -10.04 -58.78 -33.78
C TYR A 94 -8.76 -58.42 -33.05
N GLY A 95 -8.82 -58.02 -31.82
CA GLY A 95 -7.66 -57.70 -31.00
C GLY A 95 -6.73 -58.90 -30.77
N ARG A 96 -5.52 -58.70 -30.34
CA ARG A 96 -4.55 -59.77 -30.09
C ARG A 96 -5.01 -60.79 -29.05
N ASP A 97 -5.77 -60.37 -28.12
CA ASP A 97 -6.38 -61.16 -27.03
C ASP A 97 -7.83 -61.54 -27.32
N SER A 98 -8.31 -61.26 -28.51
CA SER A 98 -9.72 -61.42 -28.91
C SER A 98 -10.73 -60.65 -28.04
N SER A 99 -10.25 -59.69 -27.26
CA SER A 99 -11.09 -58.85 -26.38
C SER A 99 -11.59 -57.57 -27.04
N ARG A 100 -11.16 -57.29 -28.29
CA ARG A 100 -11.51 -56.09 -29.04
C ARG A 100 -11.98 -56.42 -30.43
N PHE A 101 -13.01 -55.69 -30.88
CA PHE A 101 -13.54 -55.73 -32.23
C PHE A 101 -13.53 -54.32 -32.79
N ASP A 102 -12.93 -54.15 -33.97
CA ASP A 102 -13.04 -52.90 -34.74
C ASP A 102 -13.71 -53.25 -36.06
N GLN A 103 -14.75 -52.53 -36.39
CA GLN A 103 -15.53 -52.78 -37.59
C GLN A 103 -15.40 -51.64 -38.57
N ILE A 104 -15.09 -51.97 -39.85
CA ILE A 104 -15.03 -51.02 -40.95
C ILE A 104 -16.02 -51.46 -41.98
N TYR A 105 -16.92 -50.60 -42.40
CA TYR A 105 -17.90 -50.91 -43.42
C TYR A 105 -18.15 -49.74 -44.35
N GLY A 106 -18.45 -50.05 -45.61
CA GLY A 106 -18.66 -49.05 -46.67
C GLY A 106 -19.14 -49.74 -47.94
N ASP A 107 -19.52 -48.94 -48.89
CA ASP A 107 -20.16 -49.44 -50.11
C ASP A 107 -19.18 -50.08 -51.06
N ASP A 108 -18.13 -49.41 -51.45
CA ASP A 108 -17.20 -49.86 -52.50
C ASP A 108 -15.74 -49.78 -52.11
N PHE A 109 -15.00 -50.89 -52.23
CA PHE A 109 -13.57 -50.90 -51.87
C PHE A 109 -12.79 -51.40 -53.11
N GLY A 110 -11.82 -50.63 -53.54
CA GLY A 110 -10.84 -51.02 -54.56
C GLY A 110 -9.52 -51.46 -53.92
N TYR A 111 -8.94 -52.55 -54.35
CA TYR A 111 -7.61 -52.98 -53.94
C TYR A 111 -6.65 -52.94 -55.13
N ASN A 112 -5.55 -52.20 -54.99
CA ASN A 112 -4.48 -52.17 -55.98
C ASN A 112 -3.31 -53.04 -55.51
N GLN A 113 -3.08 -54.22 -56.26
CA GLN A 113 -2.03 -55.15 -55.83
C GLN A 113 -0.61 -54.57 -56.02
N LYS A 114 -0.40 -53.75 -57.08
CA LYS A 114 0.93 -53.22 -57.39
C LYS A 114 1.40 -52.16 -56.34
N THR A 115 0.52 -51.26 -55.92
CA THR A 115 0.81 -50.18 -54.94
C THR A 115 0.53 -50.61 -53.52
N GLY A 116 -0.27 -51.64 -53.29
CA GLY A 116 -0.73 -52.08 -52.00
C GLY A 116 -1.83 -51.18 -51.38
N ASP A 117 -2.43 -50.28 -52.19
CA ASP A 117 -3.47 -49.40 -51.76
C ASP A 117 -4.83 -50.07 -51.73
N VAL A 118 -5.57 -49.84 -50.65
CA VAL A 118 -7.01 -50.14 -50.52
C VAL A 118 -7.75 -48.81 -50.49
N THR A 119 -8.59 -48.58 -51.48
CA THR A 119 -9.38 -47.34 -51.56
C THR A 119 -10.84 -47.67 -51.28
N ALA A 120 -11.38 -47.12 -50.18
CA ALA A 120 -12.81 -47.20 -49.96
C ALA A 120 -13.47 -45.96 -50.57
N GLN A 121 -14.29 -46.20 -51.62
CA GLN A 121 -15.03 -45.18 -52.35
C GLN A 121 -16.39 -44.92 -51.72
N GLY A 122 -16.77 -43.63 -51.58
CA GLY A 122 -18.02 -43.25 -50.97
C GLY A 122 -17.95 -43.23 -49.42
N ASP A 123 -19.07 -43.44 -48.77
CA ASP A 123 -19.18 -43.36 -47.33
C ASP A 123 -18.52 -44.56 -46.62
N VAL A 124 -17.68 -44.28 -45.64
CA VAL A 124 -16.98 -45.28 -44.82
C VAL A 124 -17.33 -45.02 -43.37
N GLN A 125 -17.75 -46.06 -42.66
CA GLN A 125 -18.00 -46.05 -41.24
C GLN A 125 -17.01 -46.94 -40.52
N ILE A 126 -16.48 -46.47 -39.39
CA ILE A 126 -15.50 -47.21 -38.62
C ILE A 126 -15.98 -47.17 -37.14
N ASP A 127 -16.30 -48.34 -36.61
CA ASP A 127 -16.68 -48.51 -35.20
C ASP A 127 -15.50 -49.17 -34.48
N LEU A 128 -14.85 -48.40 -33.63
CA LEU A 128 -13.77 -48.91 -32.81
C LEU A 128 -14.32 -49.44 -31.49
N VAL A 129 -13.86 -50.61 -31.05
CA VAL A 129 -14.40 -51.33 -29.91
C VAL A 129 -15.90 -51.58 -30.10
N ALA A 130 -16.31 -51.99 -31.28
CA ALA A 130 -17.71 -52.31 -31.63
C ALA A 130 -18.31 -53.45 -30.75
N ASN A 131 -19.64 -53.45 -30.62
CA ASN A 131 -20.33 -54.57 -29.97
C ASN A 131 -20.38 -55.74 -30.94
N PRO A 132 -19.89 -56.91 -30.54
CA PRO A 132 -19.88 -58.09 -31.40
C PRO A 132 -21.24 -58.76 -31.59
N ALA A 133 -22.30 -58.21 -30.97
CA ALA A 133 -23.64 -58.78 -31.09
C ALA A 133 -24.07 -58.85 -32.61
N GLY A 134 -24.05 -60.00 -33.18
CA GLY A 134 -24.34 -60.24 -34.60
C GLY A 134 -23.10 -60.47 -35.49
N LEU A 135 -21.86 -60.38 -34.97
CA LEU A 135 -20.61 -60.69 -35.69
C LEU A 135 -19.98 -62.03 -35.30
N ALA A 136 -20.69 -62.86 -34.64
CA ALA A 136 -20.17 -64.04 -33.99
C ALA A 136 -19.67 -65.11 -34.98
N SER A 137 -18.35 -65.32 -35.02
CA SER A 137 -17.81 -66.66 -35.26
C SER A 137 -17.75 -67.38 -33.91
N ALA A 138 -18.12 -68.64 -33.90
CA ALA A 138 -18.26 -69.47 -32.69
C ALA A 138 -16.94 -69.62 -31.89
N ASP A 139 -15.80 -69.26 -32.47
CA ASP A 139 -14.45 -69.34 -31.94
C ASP A 139 -13.91 -67.98 -31.30
N GLN A 140 -14.76 -66.96 -31.31
CA GLN A 140 -14.36 -65.67 -30.82
C GLN A 140 -14.74 -65.52 -29.35
N ALA A 141 -13.84 -64.99 -28.58
CA ALA A 141 -14.12 -64.60 -27.19
C ALA A 141 -15.15 -63.48 -27.12
N THR A 142 -16.04 -63.52 -26.12
CA THR A 142 -17.03 -62.48 -25.90
C THR A 142 -16.30 -61.24 -25.43
N PRO A 143 -16.41 -60.06 -26.06
CA PRO A 143 -15.75 -58.83 -25.63
C PRO A 143 -16.24 -58.42 -24.27
N LYS A 144 -15.34 -57.80 -23.53
CA LYS A 144 -15.69 -57.07 -22.30
C LYS A 144 -16.57 -55.89 -22.63
N GLU A 145 -17.39 -55.45 -21.65
CA GLU A 145 -18.26 -54.28 -21.79
C GLU A 145 -17.55 -53.09 -22.44
N LEU A 146 -18.23 -52.46 -23.37
CA LEU A 146 -17.76 -51.28 -24.06
C LEU A 146 -17.68 -50.09 -23.12
N LYS A 147 -16.50 -49.74 -22.70
CA LYS A 147 -16.33 -48.58 -21.82
C LYS A 147 -16.43 -47.24 -22.58
N ASN A 148 -15.86 -47.14 -23.78
CA ASN A 148 -15.82 -45.91 -24.60
C ASN A 148 -15.84 -46.23 -26.10
N PRO A 149 -17.01 -46.54 -26.71
CA PRO A 149 -17.10 -46.77 -28.14
C PRO A 149 -16.80 -45.48 -28.92
N ILE A 150 -16.07 -45.62 -30.06
CA ILE A 150 -15.74 -44.52 -30.97
C ILE A 150 -16.32 -44.84 -32.34
N HIS A 151 -17.18 -43.95 -32.81
CA HIS A 151 -17.76 -44.04 -34.15
C HIS A 151 -17.10 -43.00 -35.04
N LEU A 152 -16.53 -43.42 -36.16
CA LEU A 152 -15.95 -42.56 -37.19
C LEU A 152 -16.74 -42.69 -38.48
N LYS A 153 -17.00 -41.56 -39.13
CA LYS A 153 -17.61 -41.53 -40.45
C LYS A 153 -16.79 -40.62 -41.35
N THR A 154 -16.48 -41.18 -42.55
CA THR A 154 -15.73 -40.43 -43.55
C THR A 154 -16.10 -40.88 -44.96
N ARG A 155 -15.38 -40.34 -45.96
CA ARG A 155 -15.52 -40.73 -47.37
C ARG A 155 -14.14 -40.92 -48.00
N ASP A 156 -14.06 -41.70 -49.01
CA ASP A 156 -12.90 -41.83 -49.89
C ASP A 156 -11.59 -42.08 -49.10
N LEU A 157 -11.59 -43.07 -48.22
CA LEU A 157 -10.45 -43.46 -47.42
C LEU A 157 -9.47 -44.30 -48.22
N VAL A 158 -8.23 -43.92 -48.29
CA VAL A 158 -7.12 -44.66 -48.87
C VAL A 158 -6.24 -45.20 -47.74
N PHE A 159 -6.00 -46.52 -47.77
CA PHE A 159 -5.09 -47.21 -46.87
C PHE A 159 -4.06 -48.00 -47.65
N ASN A 160 -2.77 -47.87 -47.33
CA ASN A 160 -1.67 -48.59 -47.93
C ASN A 160 -1.22 -49.73 -47.02
N LYS A 161 -1.33 -50.96 -47.45
CA LYS A 161 -1.02 -52.17 -46.66
C LYS A 161 0.47 -52.34 -46.36
N ASP A 162 1.37 -51.77 -47.20
CA ASP A 162 2.81 -51.96 -47.02
C ASP A 162 3.45 -50.95 -46.10
N SER A 163 3.05 -49.71 -46.19
CA SER A 163 3.48 -48.64 -45.32
C SER A 163 2.68 -48.53 -44.03
N GLY A 164 1.45 -49.05 -44.04
CA GLY A 164 0.49 -48.84 -42.94
C GLY A 164 -0.07 -47.44 -42.88
N ASN A 165 0.12 -46.61 -43.91
CA ASN A 165 -0.42 -45.30 -44.00
C ASN A 165 -1.91 -45.29 -44.37
N ALA A 166 -2.68 -44.39 -43.80
CA ALA A 166 -4.06 -44.14 -44.17
C ALA A 166 -4.29 -42.63 -44.37
N MET A 167 -5.11 -42.28 -45.38
CA MET A 167 -5.44 -40.88 -45.60
C MET A 167 -6.81 -40.72 -46.27
N THR A 168 -7.44 -39.61 -45.90
CA THR A 168 -8.57 -39.06 -46.63
C THR A 168 -8.49 -37.55 -46.65
N VAL A 169 -8.96 -36.88 -47.68
CA VAL A 169 -9.13 -35.44 -47.80
C VAL A 169 -10.55 -35.01 -47.40
N ALA A 170 -11.45 -35.96 -47.29
CA ALA A 170 -12.83 -35.71 -46.94
C ALA A 170 -12.97 -35.36 -45.42
N ARG A 171 -14.13 -34.88 -45.09
CA ARG A 171 -14.52 -34.68 -43.68
C ARG A 171 -14.55 -36.02 -42.96
N VAL A 172 -13.87 -36.05 -41.80
CA VAL A 172 -13.93 -37.15 -40.83
C VAL A 172 -14.74 -36.71 -39.64
N GLU A 173 -15.87 -37.32 -39.42
CA GLU A 173 -16.71 -37.10 -38.23
C GLU A 173 -16.42 -38.18 -37.19
N PHE A 174 -16.37 -37.81 -35.94
CA PHE A 174 -16.18 -38.74 -34.83
C PHE A 174 -17.16 -38.47 -33.71
N GLN A 175 -17.58 -39.54 -33.06
CA GLN A 175 -18.50 -39.50 -31.96
C GLN A 175 -18.04 -40.43 -30.83
N THR A 176 -17.98 -39.87 -29.61
CA THR A 176 -17.75 -40.60 -28.36
C THR A 176 -18.83 -40.26 -27.33
N PRO A 177 -18.94 -40.97 -26.21
CA PRO A 177 -19.84 -40.60 -25.14
C PRO A 177 -19.59 -39.18 -24.61
N GLN A 178 -18.33 -38.72 -24.61
CA GLN A 178 -17.92 -37.44 -24.01
C GLN A 178 -17.89 -36.27 -25.00
N ALA A 179 -17.76 -36.55 -26.32
CA ALA A 179 -17.62 -35.49 -27.33
C ALA A 179 -18.07 -35.93 -28.70
N THR A 180 -18.35 -34.97 -29.58
CA THR A 180 -18.53 -35.12 -31.00
C THR A 180 -17.67 -34.08 -31.71
N GLY A 181 -17.23 -34.42 -32.91
CA GLY A 181 -16.44 -33.49 -33.67
C GLY A 181 -16.19 -33.95 -35.10
N TRP A 182 -15.48 -33.11 -35.84
CA TRP A 182 -15.06 -33.38 -37.20
C TRP A 182 -13.78 -32.65 -37.54
N ALA A 183 -13.05 -33.16 -38.57
CA ALA A 183 -11.91 -32.48 -39.16
C ALA A 183 -11.92 -32.70 -40.68
N MET A 184 -11.34 -31.78 -41.44
CA MET A 184 -11.17 -31.90 -42.88
C MET A 184 -9.81 -32.47 -43.20
N GLY A 185 -9.81 -33.65 -43.79
CA GLY A 185 -8.62 -34.39 -44.12
C GLY A 185 -7.87 -34.95 -42.92
N VAL A 186 -7.57 -36.24 -43.00
CA VAL A 186 -6.79 -36.94 -41.96
C VAL A 186 -5.70 -37.78 -42.68
N LYS A 187 -4.48 -37.73 -42.12
CA LYS A 187 -3.34 -38.55 -42.56
C LYS A 187 -2.80 -39.31 -41.35
N TYR A 188 -2.68 -40.62 -41.52
CA TYR A 188 -2.04 -41.47 -40.53
C TYR A 188 -0.75 -42.04 -41.09
N ALA A 189 0.39 -41.86 -40.42
CA ALA A 189 1.66 -42.45 -40.79
C ALA A 189 1.99 -43.66 -39.93
N GLY A 190 1.87 -44.86 -40.48
CA GLY A 190 2.01 -46.14 -39.77
C GLY A 190 3.38 -46.38 -39.16
N LYS A 191 4.47 -45.89 -39.78
CA LYS A 191 5.84 -46.04 -39.28
C LYS A 191 6.12 -45.20 -38.00
N THR A 192 5.60 -43.97 -37.95
CA THR A 192 5.80 -43.02 -36.86
C THR A 192 4.65 -43.05 -35.88
N ASN A 193 3.59 -43.73 -36.17
CA ASN A 193 2.35 -43.71 -35.39
C ASN A 193 1.80 -42.30 -35.19
N THR A 194 1.91 -41.45 -36.20
CA THR A 194 1.48 -40.06 -36.15
C THR A 194 0.17 -39.89 -36.93
N LEU A 195 -0.82 -39.29 -36.30
CA LEU A 195 -2.06 -38.85 -36.92
C LEU A 195 -2.02 -37.33 -37.11
N THR A 196 -2.23 -36.89 -38.33
CA THR A 196 -2.34 -35.48 -38.69
C THR A 196 -3.80 -35.16 -39.05
N LEU A 197 -4.40 -34.21 -38.40
CA LEU A 197 -5.65 -33.58 -38.73
C LEU A 197 -5.32 -32.38 -39.62
N SER A 198 -5.72 -32.40 -40.88
CA SER A 198 -5.14 -31.53 -41.90
C SER A 198 -5.68 -30.12 -41.88
N SER A 199 -6.97 -29.93 -41.52
CA SER A 199 -7.55 -28.59 -41.38
C SER A 199 -8.92 -28.61 -40.72
N GLN A 200 -9.37 -27.42 -40.27
CA GLN A 200 -10.73 -27.18 -39.78
C GLN A 200 -11.19 -28.19 -38.71
N ILE A 201 -10.49 -28.27 -37.63
CA ILE A 201 -10.86 -29.12 -36.54
C ILE A 201 -11.99 -28.43 -35.74
N HIS A 202 -13.10 -29.14 -35.59
CA HIS A 202 -14.23 -28.70 -34.78
C HIS A 202 -14.64 -29.80 -33.81
N LEU A 203 -14.65 -29.47 -32.52
CA LEU A 203 -14.92 -30.41 -31.43
C LEU A 203 -15.94 -29.82 -30.46
N VAL A 204 -16.99 -30.59 -30.17
CA VAL A 204 -18.03 -30.22 -29.22
C VAL A 204 -17.99 -31.18 -28.04
N LEU A 205 -17.66 -30.70 -26.87
CA LEU A 205 -17.68 -31.43 -25.59
C LEU A 205 -19.12 -31.56 -25.06
N LYS A 206 -19.50 -32.76 -24.63
CA LYS A 206 -20.82 -33.09 -24.07
C LYS A 206 -20.79 -33.06 -22.53
N GLY A 207 -21.96 -33.00 -21.90
CA GLY A 207 -22.09 -33.02 -20.43
C GLY A 207 -22.26 -31.66 -19.78
N SER A 208 -21.93 -31.56 -18.50
CA SER A 208 -22.03 -30.32 -17.72
C SER A 208 -21.03 -29.24 -18.15
N TYR A 209 -20.12 -29.56 -19.05
CA TYR A 209 -19.03 -28.67 -19.52
C TYR A 209 -19.07 -28.45 -21.02
N ARG A 210 -20.22 -27.98 -21.51
CA ARG A 210 -20.34 -27.64 -22.93
C ARG A 210 -19.26 -26.67 -23.35
N ALA A 211 -18.43 -27.07 -24.32
CA ALA A 211 -17.44 -26.22 -24.94
C ALA A 211 -17.28 -26.62 -26.40
N VAL A 212 -16.94 -25.65 -27.22
CA VAL A 212 -16.54 -25.84 -28.59
C VAL A 212 -15.05 -25.52 -28.68
N ILE A 213 -14.31 -26.41 -29.36
CA ILE A 213 -12.89 -26.18 -29.63
C ILE A 213 -12.72 -26.20 -31.14
N GLU A 214 -12.12 -25.16 -31.68
CA GLU A 214 -11.77 -25.03 -33.07
C GLU A 214 -10.26 -24.92 -33.17
N ALA A 215 -9.68 -25.54 -34.23
CA ALA A 215 -8.25 -25.44 -34.50
C ALA A 215 -7.99 -25.60 -36.00
N ASP A 216 -6.90 -25.00 -36.46
CA ASP A 216 -6.54 -25.05 -37.86
C ASP A 216 -5.97 -26.42 -38.23
N HIS A 217 -5.01 -26.91 -37.46
CA HIS A 217 -4.33 -28.19 -37.69
C HIS A 217 -4.14 -28.93 -36.36
N GLY A 218 -3.88 -30.23 -36.42
CA GLY A 218 -3.55 -31.01 -35.25
C GLY A 218 -2.64 -32.20 -35.57
N PHE A 219 -1.75 -32.47 -34.60
CA PHE A 219 -0.85 -33.64 -34.65
C PHE A 219 -1.06 -34.45 -33.39
N ILE A 220 -1.11 -35.75 -33.58
CA ILE A 220 -1.26 -36.70 -32.49
C ILE A 220 -0.15 -37.74 -32.63
N THR A 221 0.71 -37.84 -31.64
CA THR A 221 1.85 -38.76 -31.59
C THR A 221 1.70 -39.72 -30.39
N ASN A 222 2.37 -40.85 -30.51
CA ASN A 222 2.35 -41.85 -29.42
C ASN A 222 3.69 -41.94 -28.65
N ASP A 223 4.74 -41.47 -29.25
CA ASP A 223 6.05 -41.42 -28.64
C ASP A 223 6.77 -40.11 -29.08
N PRO A 224 6.76 -39.06 -28.22
CA PRO A 224 6.00 -38.95 -26.97
C PRO A 224 4.48 -39.02 -27.17
N ARG A 225 3.71 -39.39 -26.10
CA ARG A 225 2.24 -39.32 -26.16
C ARG A 225 1.79 -37.89 -26.02
N GLU A 226 1.54 -37.27 -27.16
CA GLU A 226 1.27 -35.84 -27.26
C GLU A 226 0.20 -35.55 -28.31
N ILE A 227 -0.63 -34.55 -28.00
CA ILE A 227 -1.57 -33.97 -28.95
C ILE A 227 -1.23 -32.49 -29.06
N VAL A 228 -0.92 -32.05 -30.29
CA VAL A 228 -0.65 -30.65 -30.59
C VAL A 228 -1.72 -30.10 -31.49
N LEU A 229 -2.29 -28.96 -31.13
CA LEU A 229 -3.26 -28.22 -31.91
C LEU A 229 -2.68 -26.83 -32.25
N ASP A 230 -2.78 -26.44 -33.51
CA ASP A 230 -2.37 -25.13 -33.99
C ASP A 230 -3.57 -24.20 -34.02
N HIS A 231 -3.39 -22.97 -33.54
CA HIS A 231 -4.41 -21.95 -33.35
C HIS A 231 -5.70 -22.43 -32.65
N PRO A 232 -5.59 -23.13 -31.52
CA PRO A 232 -6.76 -23.58 -30.79
C PRO A 232 -7.58 -22.42 -30.28
N HIS A 233 -8.87 -22.42 -30.56
CA HIS A 233 -9.87 -21.51 -30.01
C HIS A 233 -10.91 -22.34 -29.24
N LEU A 234 -10.97 -22.14 -27.95
CA LEU A 234 -11.93 -22.76 -27.06
C LEU A 234 -12.98 -21.72 -26.64
N THR A 235 -14.25 -22.03 -26.92
CA THR A 235 -15.38 -21.15 -26.56
C THR A 235 -16.35 -21.85 -25.62
N ARG A 236 -16.80 -21.11 -24.63
CA ARG A 236 -17.80 -21.51 -23.65
C ARG A 236 -18.83 -20.41 -23.43
N GLU A 237 -19.92 -20.75 -22.72
CA GLU A 237 -20.94 -19.79 -22.30
C GLU A 237 -20.35 -18.63 -21.44
N ASP A 238 -19.38 -18.96 -20.57
CA ASP A 238 -18.79 -18.05 -19.59
C ASP A 238 -17.37 -17.55 -19.97
N GLY A 239 -16.85 -17.87 -21.15
CA GLY A 239 -15.53 -17.38 -21.58
C GLY A 239 -14.93 -18.06 -22.80
N SER A 240 -13.73 -17.61 -23.17
CA SER A 240 -12.93 -18.15 -24.26
C SER A 240 -11.46 -18.29 -23.87
N LEU A 241 -10.73 -19.16 -24.60
CA LEU A 241 -9.28 -19.33 -24.50
C LEU A 241 -8.71 -19.51 -25.90
N GLN A 242 -7.62 -18.83 -26.23
CA GLN A 242 -6.94 -18.92 -27.52
C GLN A 242 -5.42 -19.00 -27.29
N ALA A 243 -4.71 -19.62 -28.21
CA ALA A 243 -3.25 -19.66 -28.27
C ALA A 243 -2.80 -19.91 -29.72
N ASP A 244 -1.53 -19.65 -30.04
CA ASP A 244 -0.99 -20.01 -31.33
C ASP A 244 -0.84 -21.54 -31.43
N GLN A 245 -0.47 -22.20 -30.35
CA GLN A 245 -0.34 -23.65 -30.25
C GLN A 245 -0.67 -24.16 -28.86
N ALA A 246 -1.29 -25.35 -28.78
CA ALA A 246 -1.49 -26.06 -27.50
C ALA A 246 -1.03 -27.50 -27.63
N ALA A 247 -0.12 -27.92 -26.72
CA ALA A 247 0.37 -29.29 -26.60
C ALA A 247 -0.18 -29.95 -25.33
N PHE A 248 -0.77 -31.14 -25.49
CA PHE A 248 -1.35 -31.96 -24.41
C PHE A 248 -0.47 -33.21 -24.23
N TYR A 249 0.18 -33.31 -23.10
CA TYR A 249 1.03 -34.46 -22.76
C TYR A 249 0.22 -35.47 -21.96
N LEU A 250 0.25 -36.72 -22.45
CA LEU A 250 -0.58 -37.80 -21.92
C LEU A 250 0.22 -38.81 -21.12
N GLY A 251 -0.33 -39.26 -20.01
CA GLY A 251 0.23 -40.33 -19.23
C GLY A 251 -0.02 -41.76 -19.80
N PRO A 252 0.45 -42.81 -19.10
CA PRO A 252 0.35 -44.17 -19.58
C PRO A 252 -1.10 -44.66 -19.81
N GLU A 253 -2.05 -44.13 -19.05
CA GLU A 253 -3.48 -44.48 -19.17
C GLU A 253 -4.28 -43.47 -20.04
N ASN A 254 -3.57 -42.68 -20.89
CA ASN A 254 -4.11 -41.62 -21.72
C ASN A 254 -4.78 -40.46 -20.96
N GLN A 255 -4.50 -40.34 -19.65
CA GLN A 255 -4.89 -39.17 -18.88
C GLN A 255 -4.01 -37.97 -19.21
N VAL A 256 -4.55 -36.76 -19.22
CA VAL A 256 -3.76 -35.55 -19.43
C VAL A 256 -2.99 -35.25 -18.16
N GLN A 257 -1.68 -35.16 -18.28
CA GLN A 257 -0.78 -34.80 -17.17
C GLN A 257 -0.33 -33.33 -17.22
N ARG A 258 -0.14 -32.83 -18.45
CA ARG A 258 0.37 -31.46 -18.68
C ARG A 258 -0.25 -30.91 -19.94
N ILE A 259 -0.63 -29.63 -19.90
CA ILE A 259 -1.04 -28.87 -21.08
C ILE A 259 -0.12 -27.67 -21.17
N LEU A 260 0.42 -27.43 -22.36
CA LEU A 260 1.29 -26.30 -22.65
C LEU A 260 0.71 -25.52 -23.82
N ALA A 261 0.20 -24.32 -23.52
CA ALA A 261 -0.23 -23.36 -24.54
C ALA A 261 0.89 -22.33 -24.76
N THR A 262 1.23 -22.08 -26.01
CA THR A 262 2.33 -21.17 -26.37
C THR A 262 1.91 -20.21 -27.47
N GLY A 263 2.45 -19.00 -27.41
CA GLY A 263 2.19 -17.92 -28.35
C GLY A 263 0.83 -17.28 -28.15
N ASN A 264 0.81 -15.96 -27.89
CA ASN A 264 -0.39 -15.13 -27.80
C ASN A 264 -1.54 -15.75 -26.99
N VAL A 265 -1.21 -16.39 -25.87
CA VAL A 265 -2.22 -17.02 -25.02
C VAL A 265 -3.14 -15.95 -24.44
N THR A 266 -4.42 -16.01 -24.79
CA THR A 266 -5.45 -15.09 -24.29
C THR A 266 -6.61 -15.85 -23.69
N SER A 267 -7.15 -15.35 -22.57
CA SER A 267 -8.40 -15.87 -22.02
C SER A 267 -9.35 -14.74 -21.65
N GLU A 268 -10.63 -14.95 -21.85
CA GLU A 268 -11.70 -14.05 -21.44
C GLU A 268 -12.70 -14.84 -20.60
N THR A 269 -13.11 -14.25 -19.48
CA THR A 269 -14.13 -14.84 -18.61
C THR A 269 -15.17 -13.79 -18.24
N ARG A 270 -16.45 -14.15 -18.35
CA ARG A 270 -17.58 -13.26 -18.03
C ARG A 270 -18.28 -13.74 -16.78
N THR A 271 -18.33 -12.90 -15.77
CA THR A 271 -19.03 -13.18 -14.51
C THR A 271 -20.22 -12.24 -14.37
N ALA A 272 -21.39 -12.78 -14.00
CA ALA A 272 -22.55 -11.96 -13.66
C ALA A 272 -22.50 -11.56 -12.19
N GLU A 273 -22.28 -10.27 -11.90
CA GLU A 273 -22.47 -9.69 -10.56
C GLU A 273 -23.89 -9.18 -10.41
N ALA A 274 -24.65 -9.76 -9.48
CA ALA A 274 -25.97 -9.27 -9.11
C ALA A 274 -25.81 -8.08 -8.14
N GLN A 275 -26.03 -6.87 -8.62
CA GLN A 275 -26.12 -5.69 -7.79
C GLN A 275 -27.47 -5.68 -7.08
N ARG A 276 -27.50 -6.04 -5.78
CA ARG A 276 -28.69 -5.80 -4.94
C ARG A 276 -28.79 -4.32 -4.67
N SER A 277 -29.56 -3.62 -5.48
CA SER A 277 -29.93 -2.22 -5.25
C SER A 277 -30.80 -2.15 -3.99
N ARG A 278 -30.29 -1.50 -2.94
CA ARG A 278 -31.07 -1.08 -1.77
C ARG A 278 -31.81 0.22 -2.09
N SER A 279 -32.69 0.21 -3.02
CA SER A 279 -33.73 1.24 -3.14
C SER A 279 -35.06 0.55 -3.40
N ALA A 280 -35.80 0.39 -2.33
CA ALA A 280 -37.21 0.02 -2.40
C ALA A 280 -37.99 1.20 -2.99
N GLU A 281 -37.98 1.35 -4.31
CA GLU A 281 -38.96 2.11 -5.11
C GLU A 281 -38.45 2.26 -6.55
N ASN A 282 -38.34 1.14 -7.24
CA ASN A 282 -38.66 1.06 -8.67
C ASN A 282 -38.56 -0.41 -9.12
N ARG A 283 -39.67 -0.92 -9.58
CA ARG A 283 -39.79 -2.25 -10.16
C ARG A 283 -39.22 -2.24 -11.58
N ASP A 284 -37.91 -2.13 -11.70
CA ASP A 284 -37.19 -2.50 -12.92
C ASP A 284 -36.14 -3.56 -12.57
N SER A 285 -36.10 -4.58 -13.40
CA SER A 285 -35.24 -5.74 -13.26
C SER A 285 -33.82 -5.39 -12.87
N PRO A 286 -33.15 -6.13 -11.96
CA PRO A 286 -31.77 -5.85 -11.59
C PRO A 286 -30.92 -5.87 -12.85
N ARG A 287 -30.31 -4.73 -13.20
CA ARG A 287 -29.30 -4.66 -14.24
C ARG A 287 -28.10 -5.50 -13.76
N LEU A 288 -27.98 -6.70 -14.31
CA LEU A 288 -26.78 -7.52 -14.17
C LEU A 288 -25.62 -6.76 -14.85
N GLN A 289 -24.75 -6.15 -14.06
CA GLN A 289 -23.47 -5.69 -14.59
C GLN A 289 -22.57 -6.92 -14.74
N ARG A 290 -22.20 -7.22 -15.98
CA ARG A 290 -21.23 -8.29 -16.27
C ARG A 290 -19.84 -7.73 -16.03
N ALA A 291 -19.10 -8.35 -15.14
CA ALA A 291 -17.66 -8.12 -15.04
C ALA A 291 -16.96 -9.06 -16.03
N GLU A 292 -16.11 -8.50 -16.83
CA GLU A 292 -15.26 -9.25 -17.77
C GLU A 292 -13.84 -9.24 -17.21
N MET A 293 -13.20 -10.41 -17.26
CA MET A 293 -11.80 -10.57 -16.93
C MET A 293 -11.08 -11.15 -18.13
N SER A 294 -10.06 -10.47 -18.62
CA SER A 294 -9.18 -10.93 -19.68
C SER A 294 -7.78 -11.18 -19.11
N SER A 295 -7.09 -12.16 -19.69
CA SER A 295 -5.68 -12.38 -19.41
C SER A 295 -4.91 -12.64 -20.71
N ARG A 296 -3.64 -12.24 -20.73
CA ARG A 296 -2.69 -12.49 -21.82
C ARG A 296 -1.37 -12.97 -21.24
N ALA A 297 -0.71 -13.89 -21.97
CA ALA A 297 0.62 -14.36 -21.64
C ALA A 297 1.28 -14.92 -22.91
N ASP A 298 2.61 -15.05 -22.92
CA ASP A 298 3.31 -15.70 -24.02
C ASP A 298 3.15 -17.23 -23.93
N GLN A 299 2.98 -17.75 -22.71
CA GLN A 299 2.86 -19.16 -22.43
C GLN A 299 1.97 -19.41 -21.20
N ALA A 300 1.16 -20.48 -21.27
CA ALA A 300 0.43 -21.00 -20.12
C ALA A 300 0.63 -22.52 -20.01
N GLU A 301 1.03 -22.98 -18.82
CA GLU A 301 1.24 -24.37 -18.49
C GLU A 301 0.28 -24.80 -17.40
N PHE A 302 -0.39 -25.95 -17.60
CA PHE A 302 -1.31 -26.54 -16.64
C PHE A 302 -0.81 -27.94 -16.27
N LEU A 303 -0.53 -28.15 -14.99
CA LEU A 303 -0.13 -29.45 -14.45
C LEU A 303 -1.32 -30.09 -13.75
N LEU A 304 -1.61 -31.34 -14.15
CA LEU A 304 -2.75 -32.11 -13.64
C LEU A 304 -2.24 -33.30 -12.81
N GLU A 305 -2.95 -33.64 -11.74
CA GLU A 305 -2.56 -34.73 -10.87
C GLU A 305 -3.58 -35.86 -10.86
N GLY A 306 -3.08 -37.11 -11.04
CA GLY A 306 -3.80 -38.33 -10.83
C GLY A 306 -4.86 -38.66 -11.86
N LYS A 307 -5.57 -39.76 -11.62
CA LYS A 307 -6.63 -40.31 -12.50
C LYS A 307 -7.90 -39.45 -12.55
N ARG A 308 -8.00 -38.43 -11.68
CA ARG A 308 -9.20 -37.57 -11.57
C ARG A 308 -9.05 -36.27 -12.34
N ASP A 309 -8.00 -36.15 -13.14
CA ASP A 309 -7.71 -34.94 -13.87
C ASP A 309 -7.76 -33.66 -12.96
N VAL A 310 -7.20 -33.67 -11.73
CA VAL A 310 -7.22 -32.58 -10.78
C VAL A 310 -6.11 -31.57 -11.13
N LEU A 311 -6.41 -30.28 -11.37
CA LEU A 311 -5.42 -29.23 -11.64
C LEU A 311 -4.63 -29.00 -10.35
N ARG A 312 -3.34 -29.13 -10.42
CA ARG A 312 -2.44 -28.83 -9.33
C ARG A 312 -1.91 -27.41 -9.41
N THR A 313 -1.37 -27.08 -10.55
CA THR A 313 -0.85 -25.74 -10.80
C THR A 313 -1.20 -25.26 -12.20
N ALA A 314 -1.40 -23.96 -12.36
CA ALA A 314 -1.40 -23.29 -13.63
C ALA A 314 -0.37 -22.17 -13.60
N THR A 315 0.55 -22.17 -14.56
CA THR A 315 1.60 -21.18 -14.68
C THR A 315 1.43 -20.39 -15.96
N MET A 316 1.31 -19.09 -15.85
CA MET A 316 1.37 -18.16 -16.97
C MET A 316 2.72 -17.46 -16.94
N SER A 317 3.39 -17.31 -18.08
CA SER A 317 4.72 -16.72 -18.18
C SER A 317 4.91 -15.95 -19.48
N GLY A 318 5.80 -14.95 -19.40
CA GLY A 318 6.07 -14.03 -20.49
C GLY A 318 5.00 -12.96 -20.63
N SER A 319 5.33 -11.73 -20.20
CA SER A 319 4.45 -10.55 -20.33
C SER A 319 3.00 -10.80 -19.91
N VAL A 320 2.82 -11.39 -18.70
CA VAL A 320 1.48 -11.70 -18.19
C VAL A 320 0.75 -10.40 -17.89
N HIS A 321 -0.39 -10.20 -18.55
CA HIS A 321 -1.30 -9.08 -18.33
C HIS A 321 -2.69 -9.62 -17.98
N ILE A 322 -3.26 -9.10 -16.89
CA ILE A 322 -4.61 -9.45 -16.42
C ILE A 322 -5.40 -8.16 -16.27
N GLU A 323 -6.57 -8.09 -16.92
CA GLU A 323 -7.46 -6.95 -16.83
C GLU A 323 -8.84 -7.41 -16.36
N GLN A 324 -9.38 -6.71 -15.37
CA GLN A 324 -10.75 -6.89 -14.89
C GLN A 324 -11.51 -5.59 -15.15
N THR A 325 -12.62 -5.69 -15.88
CA THR A 325 -13.58 -4.59 -16.08
C THR A 325 -14.76 -4.74 -15.12
N GLY A 326 -15.54 -3.67 -14.93
CA GLY A 326 -16.72 -3.69 -14.06
C GLY A 326 -16.73 -2.54 -13.06
N LEU A 327 -17.32 -2.77 -11.87
CA LEU A 327 -17.46 -1.75 -10.82
C LEU A 327 -16.14 -1.27 -10.22
N GLN A 328 -15.12 -2.10 -10.26
CA GLN A 328 -13.76 -1.82 -9.78
C GLN A 328 -12.77 -2.33 -10.83
N PRO A 329 -12.47 -1.54 -11.86
CA PRO A 329 -11.51 -1.93 -12.88
C PRO A 329 -10.12 -2.09 -12.25
N MET A 330 -9.48 -3.22 -12.54
CA MET A 330 -8.17 -3.58 -12.03
C MET A 330 -7.33 -4.15 -13.18
N GLN A 331 -6.06 -3.79 -13.20
CA GLN A 331 -5.05 -4.30 -14.13
C GLN A 331 -3.88 -4.87 -13.35
N GLY A 332 -3.33 -5.96 -13.82
CA GLY A 332 -2.14 -6.59 -13.24
C GLY A 332 -1.16 -7.00 -14.32
N ASP A 333 0.10 -6.64 -14.14
CA ASP A 333 1.21 -7.05 -14.99
C ASP A 333 2.23 -7.82 -14.17
N ALA A 334 2.80 -8.89 -14.74
CA ALA A 334 3.85 -9.69 -14.12
C ALA A 334 4.66 -10.45 -15.21
N GLY A 335 5.91 -10.80 -14.89
CA GLY A 335 6.66 -11.71 -15.80
C GLY A 335 6.15 -13.14 -15.71
N ARG A 336 5.64 -13.56 -14.54
CA ARG A 336 5.10 -14.90 -14.29
C ARG A 336 4.02 -14.88 -13.22
N VAL A 337 2.99 -15.70 -13.42
CA VAL A 337 1.93 -15.94 -12.44
C VAL A 337 1.72 -17.45 -12.28
N ILE A 338 1.82 -17.94 -11.05
CA ILE A 338 1.59 -19.34 -10.68
C ILE A 338 0.34 -19.41 -9.81
N LEU A 339 -0.57 -20.26 -10.18
CA LEU A 339 -1.82 -20.52 -9.50
C LEU A 339 -1.78 -21.92 -8.89
N ASP A 340 -1.86 -22.04 -7.57
CA ASP A 340 -1.89 -23.32 -6.85
C ASP A 340 -3.32 -23.67 -6.47
N PHE A 341 -3.70 -24.91 -6.78
CA PHE A 341 -5.02 -25.45 -6.56
C PHE A 341 -4.98 -26.65 -5.60
N ALA A 342 -6.05 -26.84 -4.82
CA ALA A 342 -6.22 -28.01 -3.97
C ALA A 342 -7.63 -28.58 -4.09
N GLY A 343 -7.79 -29.83 -3.60
CA GLY A 343 -9.09 -30.51 -3.57
C GLY A 343 -9.74 -30.66 -4.95
N GLN A 344 -10.94 -30.13 -5.10
CA GLN A 344 -11.69 -30.13 -6.37
C GLN A 344 -11.44 -28.86 -7.20
N ASN A 345 -10.18 -28.44 -7.35
CA ASN A 345 -9.77 -27.27 -8.14
C ASN A 345 -10.10 -25.93 -7.48
N GLU A 346 -10.04 -25.88 -6.18
CA GLU A 346 -10.14 -24.63 -5.46
C GLU A 346 -8.80 -23.91 -5.50
N LEU A 347 -8.78 -22.67 -6.00
CA LEU A 347 -7.61 -21.81 -5.96
C LEU A 347 -7.27 -21.49 -4.51
N GLN A 348 -6.03 -21.78 -4.10
CA GLN A 348 -5.54 -21.50 -2.75
C GLN A 348 -4.52 -20.39 -2.70
N LYS A 349 -3.61 -20.37 -3.68
CA LYS A 349 -2.53 -19.37 -3.74
C LYS A 349 -2.33 -18.87 -5.14
N VAL A 350 -1.92 -17.62 -5.24
CA VAL A 350 -1.44 -16.99 -6.47
C VAL A 350 -0.07 -16.39 -6.17
N HIS A 351 0.95 -16.84 -6.90
CA HIS A 351 2.29 -16.28 -6.85
C HIS A 351 2.53 -15.47 -8.11
N ALA A 352 2.60 -14.16 -7.99
CA ALA A 352 2.97 -13.25 -9.07
C ALA A 352 4.44 -12.85 -8.89
N LEU A 353 5.24 -13.02 -9.95
CA LEU A 353 6.70 -12.97 -9.92
C LEU A 353 7.22 -12.06 -11.05
N ASP A 354 8.51 -11.68 -10.94
CA ASP A 354 9.27 -11.01 -11.98
C ASP A 354 8.71 -9.62 -12.33
N GLY A 355 8.58 -8.76 -11.30
CA GLY A 355 8.18 -7.37 -11.47
C GLY A 355 6.67 -7.19 -11.59
N VAL A 356 5.97 -7.39 -10.48
CA VAL A 356 4.51 -7.29 -10.42
C VAL A 356 4.08 -5.84 -10.29
N ARG A 357 3.10 -5.44 -11.11
CA ARG A 357 2.41 -4.16 -11.05
C ARG A 357 0.90 -4.39 -11.00
N LEU A 358 0.25 -3.88 -9.97
CA LEU A 358 -1.20 -3.88 -9.84
C LEU A 358 -1.71 -2.45 -9.88
N THR A 359 -2.66 -2.17 -10.74
CA THR A 359 -3.29 -0.85 -10.90
C THR A 359 -4.79 -0.98 -10.73
N GLN A 360 -5.37 -0.15 -9.88
CA GLN A 360 -6.81 -0.01 -9.72
C GLN A 360 -7.21 1.44 -9.99
N LYS A 361 -8.11 1.65 -10.92
CA LYS A 361 -8.68 2.97 -11.20
C LYS A 361 -9.91 3.19 -10.34
N GLY A 362 -10.06 4.39 -9.80
CA GLY A 362 -11.24 4.79 -9.05
C GLY A 362 -12.50 4.74 -9.91
N ALA A 363 -13.61 4.25 -9.38
CA ALA A 363 -14.87 4.16 -10.13
C ALA A 363 -15.45 5.54 -10.41
N PRO A 364 -15.78 5.90 -11.66
CA PRO A 364 -16.42 7.17 -11.99
C PRO A 364 -17.84 7.19 -11.41
N GLY A 365 -18.16 8.19 -10.56
CA GLY A 365 -19.55 8.49 -10.14
C GLY A 365 -19.95 8.09 -8.72
N SER A 366 -19.05 7.67 -7.84
CA SER A 366 -19.37 7.51 -6.41
C SER A 366 -19.53 8.89 -5.75
N LYS A 367 -20.76 9.23 -5.31
CA LYS A 367 -21.01 10.45 -4.55
C LYS A 367 -20.16 10.47 -3.28
N PRO A 368 -19.56 11.61 -2.89
CA PRO A 368 -18.79 11.71 -1.66
C PRO A 368 -19.67 11.36 -0.47
N ALA A 369 -19.28 10.38 0.30
CA ALA A 369 -19.92 10.07 1.57
C ALA A 369 -19.46 11.13 2.58
N ALA A 370 -20.39 11.98 3.04
CA ALA A 370 -20.25 12.99 4.09
C ALA A 370 -19.06 13.96 3.97
N LYS A 371 -19.31 15.25 4.24
CA LYS A 371 -18.26 16.29 4.29
C LYS A 371 -17.06 15.84 5.14
N GLY A 372 -15.90 15.69 4.53
CA GLY A 372 -14.62 15.41 5.21
C GLY A 372 -13.94 14.09 4.86
N VAL A 373 -14.59 13.17 4.15
CA VAL A 373 -13.97 11.94 3.68
C VAL A 373 -13.88 12.03 2.16
N ALA A 374 -12.67 12.15 1.64
CA ALA A 374 -12.40 11.94 0.22
C ALA A 374 -12.66 10.46 -0.10
N ALA A 375 -13.95 10.10 -0.19
CA ALA A 375 -14.36 8.77 -0.55
C ALA A 375 -14.57 8.73 -2.05
N GLY A 376 -13.75 7.98 -2.75
CA GLY A 376 -14.25 7.32 -3.91
C GLY A 376 -13.47 7.40 -5.20
N GLN A 377 -12.52 8.27 -5.39
CA GLN A 377 -11.72 8.28 -6.64
C GLN A 377 -10.23 8.40 -6.35
N GLN A 378 -9.67 7.34 -5.83
CA GLN A 378 -8.21 7.24 -5.70
C GLN A 378 -7.73 6.16 -6.66
N ASP A 379 -6.85 6.54 -7.58
CA ASP A 379 -6.10 5.58 -8.35
C ASP A 379 -5.03 4.97 -7.44
N PHE A 380 -4.94 3.66 -7.48
CA PHE A 380 -4.01 2.89 -6.66
C PHE A 380 -3.09 2.09 -7.58
N GLU A 381 -1.80 2.17 -7.34
CA GLU A 381 -0.80 1.35 -8.00
C GLU A 381 0.11 0.70 -6.95
N LEU A 382 0.29 -0.62 -7.03
CA LEU A 382 1.23 -1.38 -6.22
C LEU A 382 2.26 -2.01 -7.14
N THR A 383 3.54 -1.77 -6.87
CA THR A 383 4.65 -2.44 -7.54
C THR A 383 5.52 -3.19 -6.54
N ALA A 384 5.89 -4.43 -6.88
CA ALA A 384 6.79 -5.26 -6.08
C ALA A 384 7.47 -6.31 -6.96
N PRO A 385 8.65 -6.83 -6.59
CA PRO A 385 9.26 -7.94 -7.33
C PRO A 385 8.40 -9.20 -7.32
N ILE A 386 7.74 -9.49 -6.19
CA ILE A 386 6.90 -10.67 -5.95
C ILE A 386 5.70 -10.26 -5.12
N ILE A 387 4.52 -10.82 -5.46
CA ILE A 387 3.31 -10.72 -4.64
C ILE A 387 2.68 -12.10 -4.50
N ASP A 388 2.48 -12.53 -3.26
CA ASP A 388 1.83 -13.78 -2.87
C ASP A 388 0.42 -13.51 -2.35
N PHE A 389 -0.58 -14.10 -2.99
CA PHE A 389 -1.96 -14.02 -2.56
C PHE A 389 -2.43 -15.35 -1.95
N THR A 390 -3.13 -15.28 -0.83
CA THR A 390 -3.81 -16.42 -0.22
C THR A 390 -5.31 -16.28 -0.41
N VAL A 391 -5.93 -17.32 -0.97
CA VAL A 391 -7.35 -17.36 -1.32
C VAL A 391 -8.04 -18.45 -0.52
N ALA A 392 -9.24 -18.21 -0.07
CA ALA A 392 -10.09 -19.20 0.59
C ALA A 392 -11.33 -19.49 -0.26
N GLN A 393 -11.85 -20.73 -0.17
CA GLN A 393 -13.04 -21.18 -0.90
C GLN A 393 -12.93 -20.94 -2.42
N GLY A 394 -11.71 -20.94 -2.96
CA GLY A 394 -11.44 -20.75 -4.38
C GLY A 394 -11.62 -19.32 -4.92
N HIS A 395 -12.11 -18.37 -4.10
CA HIS A 395 -12.44 -17.03 -4.60
C HIS A 395 -12.35 -15.88 -3.59
N ILE A 396 -12.22 -16.15 -2.31
CA ILE A 396 -12.15 -15.11 -1.27
C ILE A 396 -10.70 -14.80 -0.99
N LEU A 397 -10.23 -13.62 -1.41
CA LEU A 397 -8.89 -13.14 -1.09
C LEU A 397 -8.79 -12.87 0.42
N LYS A 398 -7.85 -13.51 1.09
CA LYS A 398 -7.59 -13.33 2.54
C LYS A 398 -6.42 -12.43 2.82
N GLN A 399 -5.34 -12.62 2.07
CA GLN A 399 -4.08 -11.96 2.35
C GLN A 399 -3.29 -11.76 1.06
N ALA A 400 -2.57 -10.66 0.97
CA ALA A 400 -1.55 -10.42 -0.03
C ALA A 400 -0.25 -10.03 0.66
N ILE A 401 0.87 -10.60 0.24
CA ILE A 401 2.18 -10.35 0.81
C ILE A 401 3.14 -10.01 -0.34
N THR A 402 3.82 -8.87 -0.23
CA THR A 402 4.92 -8.55 -1.16
C THR A 402 6.25 -9.08 -0.63
N SER A 403 7.16 -9.39 -1.50
CA SER A 403 8.54 -9.74 -1.17
C SER A 403 9.50 -8.86 -1.96
N GLY A 404 10.51 -8.32 -1.27
CA GLY A 404 11.41 -7.30 -1.79
C GLY A 404 10.82 -5.89 -1.67
N ALA A 405 11.60 -4.88 -2.06
CA ALA A 405 11.18 -3.48 -1.99
C ALA A 405 9.89 -3.26 -2.80
N ALA A 406 8.86 -2.78 -2.13
CA ALA A 406 7.55 -2.57 -2.72
C ALA A 406 7.13 -1.09 -2.60
N HIS A 407 6.38 -0.63 -3.58
CA HIS A 407 5.91 0.75 -3.69
C HIS A 407 4.40 0.76 -3.88
N ILE A 408 3.71 1.57 -3.08
CA ILE A 408 2.29 1.86 -3.23
C ILE A 408 2.16 3.33 -3.62
N THR A 409 1.58 3.61 -4.76
CA THR A 409 1.28 4.97 -5.21
C THR A 409 -0.23 5.19 -5.17
N ILE A 410 -0.65 6.26 -4.51
CA ILE A 410 -2.03 6.68 -4.42
C ILE A 410 -2.13 8.07 -5.05
N ALA A 411 -2.91 8.19 -6.11
CA ALA A 411 -3.22 9.47 -6.74
C ALA A 411 -4.66 9.86 -6.41
N GLN A 412 -4.85 11.09 -5.96
CA GLN A 412 -6.20 11.62 -5.73
C GLN A 412 -6.73 12.12 -7.07
N ALA A 413 -7.79 11.51 -7.58
CA ALA A 413 -8.40 11.93 -8.82
C ALA A 413 -9.00 13.33 -8.69
N SER A 414 -8.71 14.21 -9.64
CA SER A 414 -9.33 15.51 -9.77
C SER A 414 -10.80 15.34 -10.14
N GLU A 415 -11.72 15.99 -9.43
CA GLU A 415 -13.13 16.07 -9.85
C GLU A 415 -13.23 16.84 -11.18
N ALA A 416 -13.32 16.12 -12.27
CA ALA A 416 -13.68 16.68 -13.57
C ALA A 416 -15.20 16.97 -13.57
N GLY A 417 -15.60 18.20 -13.26
CA GLY A 417 -17.01 18.55 -13.41
C GLY A 417 -17.50 19.79 -12.68
N SER A 418 -16.81 20.91 -12.80
CA SER A 418 -17.46 22.24 -12.69
C SER A 418 -16.59 23.27 -13.40
N ALA A 419 -17.09 23.76 -14.52
CA ALA A 419 -16.51 24.90 -15.22
C ALA A 419 -16.48 26.11 -14.27
N MET A 420 -15.30 26.54 -13.84
CA MET A 420 -14.94 27.68 -12.97
C MET A 420 -14.39 27.33 -11.58
N VAL A 421 -13.54 26.32 -11.44
CA VAL A 421 -12.70 26.21 -10.25
C VAL A 421 -11.28 25.93 -10.72
N GLN A 422 -10.32 26.75 -10.23
CA GLN A 422 -8.90 26.56 -10.35
C GLN A 422 -8.54 25.07 -10.24
N GLU A 423 -7.71 24.56 -11.16
CA GLU A 423 -7.20 23.18 -11.13
C GLU A 423 -6.63 22.90 -9.74
N ILE A 424 -7.34 22.06 -8.97
CA ILE A 424 -6.81 21.58 -7.69
C ILE A 424 -5.63 20.67 -8.05
N PRO A 425 -4.41 20.97 -7.59
CA PRO A 425 -3.25 20.18 -7.92
C PRO A 425 -3.42 18.73 -7.43
N ILE A 426 -3.18 17.77 -8.32
CA ILE A 426 -3.27 16.34 -8.02
C ILE A 426 -2.20 15.99 -7.00
N GLN A 427 -2.61 15.53 -5.83
CA GLN A 427 -1.70 15.08 -4.78
C GLN A 427 -1.33 13.60 -5.01
N HIS A 428 -0.04 13.31 -5.05
CA HIS A 428 0.50 11.97 -5.14
C HIS A 428 1.10 11.54 -3.79
N THR A 429 0.67 10.39 -3.29
CA THR A 429 1.24 9.76 -2.11
C THR A 429 1.94 8.47 -2.50
N VAL A 430 3.23 8.38 -2.26
CA VAL A 430 4.03 7.17 -2.48
C VAL A 430 4.42 6.59 -1.12
N VAL A 431 4.05 5.35 -0.88
CA VAL A 431 4.44 4.59 0.31
C VAL A 431 5.37 3.47 -0.09
N THR A 432 6.54 3.39 0.52
CA THR A 432 7.53 2.34 0.26
C THR A 432 7.86 1.59 1.54
N ALA A 433 8.10 0.29 1.44
CA ALA A 433 8.59 -0.53 2.53
C ALA A 433 9.37 -1.73 1.97
N GLY A 434 10.16 -2.39 2.81
CA GLY A 434 10.84 -3.64 2.43
C GLY A 434 9.86 -4.76 2.10
N LYS A 435 8.67 -4.74 2.71
CA LYS A 435 7.59 -5.72 2.51
C LYS A 435 6.27 -5.12 2.93
N PHE A 436 5.19 -5.44 2.21
CA PHE A 436 3.81 -5.16 2.63
C PHE A 436 3.06 -6.46 2.89
N GLU A 437 2.21 -6.44 3.90
CA GLU A 437 1.21 -7.47 4.20
C GLU A 437 -0.18 -6.84 4.23
N ALA A 438 -1.03 -7.20 3.29
CA ALA A 438 -2.40 -6.74 3.19
C ALA A 438 -3.37 -7.84 3.65
N LYS A 439 -4.31 -7.52 4.51
CA LYS A 439 -5.38 -8.41 4.99
C LYS A 439 -6.73 -7.93 4.49
N PHE A 440 -7.51 -8.87 3.99
CA PHE A 440 -8.83 -8.63 3.45
C PHE A 440 -9.89 -9.23 4.37
N ALA A 441 -11.03 -8.57 4.46
CA ALA A 441 -12.17 -9.03 5.23
C ALA A 441 -13.44 -9.03 4.38
N PRO A 442 -14.34 -10.01 4.58
CA PRO A 442 -15.63 -10.03 3.91
C PRO A 442 -16.58 -9.00 4.56
N SER A 443 -17.22 -8.19 3.75
CA SER A 443 -18.31 -7.30 4.17
C SER A 443 -19.41 -7.30 3.11
N GLU A 444 -20.65 -7.53 3.50
CA GLU A 444 -21.83 -7.53 2.62
C GLU A 444 -21.68 -8.40 1.35
N GLY A 445 -20.95 -9.53 1.46
CA GLY A 445 -20.69 -10.44 0.33
C GLY A 445 -19.57 -9.99 -0.62
N ARG A 446 -18.81 -8.92 -0.28
CA ARG A 446 -17.65 -8.43 -1.03
C ARG A 446 -16.40 -8.46 -0.16
N ASN A 447 -15.27 -8.70 -0.77
CA ASN A 447 -13.97 -8.54 -0.10
C ASN A 447 -13.53 -7.08 -0.16
N HIS A 448 -13.10 -6.54 0.99
CA HIS A 448 -12.47 -5.24 1.06
C HIS A 448 -11.13 -5.33 1.77
N LEU A 449 -10.23 -4.44 1.44
CA LEU A 449 -8.96 -4.28 2.14
C LEU A 449 -9.25 -3.78 3.56
N ALA A 450 -8.85 -4.53 4.59
CA ALA A 450 -9.09 -4.19 5.99
C ALA A 450 -7.85 -3.55 6.64
N ARG A 451 -6.67 -4.08 6.37
CA ARG A 451 -5.41 -3.59 6.95
C ARG A 451 -4.25 -3.81 5.98
N VAL A 452 -3.31 -2.86 5.98
CA VAL A 452 -1.99 -3.00 5.34
C VAL A 452 -0.92 -2.75 6.39
N HIS A 453 0.04 -3.65 6.49
CA HIS A 453 1.24 -3.51 7.29
C HIS A 453 2.45 -3.45 6.36
N GLY A 454 3.33 -2.47 6.56
CA GLY A 454 4.57 -2.30 5.79
C GLY A 454 5.78 -2.21 6.71
N ALA A 455 6.78 -3.07 6.51
CA ALA A 455 8.03 -3.12 7.26
C ALA A 455 9.11 -3.92 6.50
N PRO A 456 10.41 -3.79 6.80
CA PRO A 456 11.01 -2.67 7.52
C PRO A 456 11.13 -1.42 6.64
N ALA A 457 11.66 -0.35 7.24
CA ALA A 457 12.04 0.88 6.53
C ALA A 457 10.88 1.51 5.72
N ALA A 458 9.74 1.72 6.40
CA ALA A 458 8.59 2.38 5.80
C ALA A 458 8.87 3.86 5.54
N ARG A 459 8.50 4.33 4.34
CA ARG A 459 8.64 5.73 3.93
C ARG A 459 7.39 6.18 3.19
N ILE A 460 6.88 7.33 3.56
CA ILE A 460 5.77 8.01 2.89
C ILE A 460 6.32 9.29 2.26
N VAL A 461 6.04 9.51 0.99
CA VAL A 461 6.31 10.76 0.28
C VAL A 461 4.99 11.29 -0.22
N ASN A 462 4.68 12.51 0.14
CA ASN A 462 3.48 13.21 -0.28
C ASN A 462 3.89 14.43 -1.10
N SER A 463 3.59 14.39 -2.39
CA SER A 463 3.99 15.41 -3.37
C SER A 463 2.75 16.14 -3.87
N THR A 464 2.77 17.47 -3.82
CA THR A 464 1.77 18.35 -4.41
C THR A 464 2.48 19.25 -5.44
N PRO A 465 1.99 19.38 -6.68
CA PRO A 465 2.61 20.24 -7.65
C PRO A 465 2.76 21.69 -7.15
N GLY A 466 3.99 22.21 -7.16
CA GLY A 466 4.32 23.57 -6.69
C GLY A 466 4.56 23.70 -5.18
N GLU A 467 4.44 22.62 -4.42
CA GLU A 467 4.81 22.54 -3.00
C GLU A 467 5.99 21.56 -2.83
N PRO A 468 6.84 21.78 -1.81
CA PRO A 468 7.90 20.83 -1.50
C PRO A 468 7.34 19.49 -0.99
N ASP A 469 8.07 18.42 -1.25
CA ASP A 469 7.71 17.08 -0.80
C ASP A 469 7.64 16.99 0.73
N ARG A 470 6.60 16.32 1.22
CA ARG A 470 6.45 15.95 2.63
C ARG A 470 6.87 14.50 2.80
N ILE A 471 7.90 14.27 3.59
CA ILE A 471 8.51 12.95 3.75
C ILE A 471 8.33 12.49 5.19
N SER A 472 7.85 11.28 5.37
CA SER A 472 7.84 10.60 6.67
C SER A 472 8.48 9.22 6.57
N THR A 473 9.34 8.88 7.52
CA THR A 473 10.02 7.58 7.61
C THR A 473 9.77 6.94 8.95
N SER A 474 9.76 5.62 9.01
CA SER A 474 9.58 4.83 10.24
C SER A 474 10.08 3.39 10.04
N ASP A 475 10.19 2.63 11.11
CA ASP A 475 10.52 1.20 11.00
C ASP A 475 9.36 0.42 10.39
N ALA A 476 8.13 0.77 10.75
CA ALA A 476 6.92 0.13 10.27
C ALA A 476 5.75 1.12 10.08
N ILE A 477 4.83 0.76 9.20
CA ILE A 477 3.58 1.46 8.94
C ILE A 477 2.41 0.48 8.98
N ASP A 478 1.33 0.86 9.63
CA ASP A 478 0.04 0.17 9.65
C ASP A 478 -1.05 1.12 9.14
N ALA A 479 -1.82 0.68 8.15
CA ALA A 479 -3.00 1.38 7.67
C ALA A 479 -4.25 0.52 7.88
N SER A 480 -5.30 1.07 8.48
CA SER A 480 -6.63 0.47 8.58
C SER A 480 -7.59 1.15 7.62
N PHE A 481 -8.52 0.36 7.08
CA PHE A 481 -9.47 0.79 6.06
C PHE A 481 -10.91 0.54 6.51
N LEU A 482 -11.81 1.42 6.11
CA LEU A 482 -13.24 1.30 6.37
C LEU A 482 -13.89 0.28 5.41
N PRO A 483 -14.93 -0.44 5.84
CA PRO A 483 -15.64 -1.42 5.00
C PRO A 483 -16.20 -0.85 3.68
N GLN A 484 -16.59 0.41 3.69
CA GLN A 484 -17.09 1.14 2.51
C GLN A 484 -16.00 1.72 1.62
N GLY A 485 -14.74 1.54 2.00
CA GLY A 485 -13.56 2.12 1.35
C GLY A 485 -13.06 3.39 2.07
N GLY A 486 -11.82 3.78 1.76
CA GLY A 486 -11.12 4.89 2.41
C GLY A 486 -10.29 4.47 3.63
N ILE A 487 -9.35 5.31 3.98
CA ILE A 487 -8.43 5.08 5.11
C ILE A 487 -9.10 5.50 6.42
N ASP A 488 -9.16 4.60 7.39
CA ASP A 488 -9.60 4.88 8.76
C ASP A 488 -8.49 5.54 9.58
N ALA A 489 -7.32 4.91 9.62
CA ALA A 489 -6.16 5.44 10.31
C ALA A 489 -4.85 4.93 9.70
N ILE A 490 -3.80 5.75 9.81
CA ILE A 490 -2.42 5.37 9.49
C ILE A 490 -1.60 5.49 10.78
N THR A 491 -0.86 4.45 11.14
CA THR A 491 0.04 4.46 12.29
C THR A 491 1.45 4.11 11.83
N GLN A 492 2.42 4.96 12.12
CA GLN A 492 3.84 4.69 11.94
C GLN A 492 4.45 4.34 13.31
N GLN A 493 5.36 3.39 13.34
CA GLN A 493 5.98 2.87 14.56
C GLN A 493 7.48 2.71 14.37
N GLY A 494 8.22 3.08 15.41
CA GLY A 494 9.67 3.01 15.49
C GLY A 494 10.38 4.08 14.67
N ASN A 495 11.20 4.88 15.33
CA ASN A 495 12.07 5.90 14.71
C ASN A 495 11.35 6.80 13.69
N VAL A 496 10.15 7.25 14.04
CA VAL A 496 9.36 8.11 13.15
C VAL A 496 10.07 9.44 12.97
N VAL A 497 10.35 9.80 11.71
CA VAL A 497 10.91 11.10 11.32
C VAL A 497 10.05 11.71 10.23
N TYR A 498 9.55 12.90 10.45
CA TYR A 498 8.80 13.68 9.49
C TYR A 498 9.57 14.92 9.07
N THR A 499 9.54 15.26 7.80
CA THR A 499 10.16 16.46 7.25
C THR A 499 9.24 17.08 6.20
N ASP A 500 9.01 18.39 6.32
CA ASP A 500 8.19 19.19 5.42
C ASP A 500 8.99 20.43 5.00
N GLY A 501 9.09 20.68 3.69
CA GLY A 501 9.74 21.84 3.13
C GLY A 501 11.22 21.64 2.78
N GLU A 502 11.65 22.37 1.74
CA GLU A 502 13.04 22.39 1.27
C GLU A 502 13.88 23.46 1.99
N ASN A 503 13.25 24.57 2.37
CA ASN A 503 13.96 25.68 3.01
C ASN A 503 14.25 25.34 4.48
N PRO A 504 15.53 25.26 4.92
CA PRO A 504 15.89 24.95 6.30
C PRO A 504 15.24 25.87 7.33
N GLU A 505 15.04 27.16 7.03
CA GLU A 505 14.45 28.14 7.95
C GLU A 505 12.94 27.99 8.14
N LYS A 506 12.23 27.36 7.17
CA LYS A 506 10.78 27.17 7.21
C LYS A 506 10.38 25.69 7.32
N ARG A 507 11.37 24.80 7.40
CA ARG A 507 11.17 23.36 7.46
C ARG A 507 10.53 22.94 8.78
N VAL A 508 9.42 22.20 8.68
CA VAL A 508 8.87 21.50 9.83
C VAL A 508 9.50 20.10 9.91
N GLN A 509 10.02 19.75 11.06
CA GLN A 509 10.55 18.43 11.36
C GLN A 509 9.93 17.88 12.63
N ALA A 510 9.64 16.57 12.62
CA ALA A 510 9.13 15.90 13.80
C ALA A 510 9.79 14.53 13.98
N TRP A 511 10.02 14.16 15.22
CA TRP A 511 10.53 12.85 15.63
C TRP A 511 9.62 12.30 16.70
N ALA A 512 9.35 10.99 16.68
CA ALA A 512 8.55 10.29 17.69
C ALA A 512 8.82 8.78 17.61
N ASP A 513 8.43 8.04 18.65
CA ASP A 513 8.43 6.57 18.57
C ASP A 513 7.21 6.08 17.80
N SER A 514 6.10 6.84 17.82
CA SER A 514 4.89 6.52 17.09
C SER A 514 4.17 7.77 16.59
N ALA A 515 3.61 7.70 15.39
CA ALA A 515 2.74 8.72 14.81
C ALA A 515 1.46 8.07 14.30
N ARG A 516 0.30 8.59 14.71
CA ARG A 516 -1.02 8.15 14.26
C ARG A 516 -1.76 9.30 13.59
N TYR A 517 -2.19 9.08 12.36
CA TYR A 517 -2.99 10.02 11.59
C TYR A 517 -4.38 9.44 11.33
N THR A 518 -5.42 10.25 11.60
CA THR A 518 -6.82 9.94 11.31
C THR A 518 -7.36 10.94 10.29
N PRO A 519 -7.67 10.50 9.05
CA PRO A 519 -8.12 11.39 7.98
C PRO A 519 -9.45 12.09 8.25
N PHE A 520 -10.34 11.43 9.02
CA PHE A 520 -11.68 11.96 9.30
C PHE A 520 -11.66 13.31 10.03
N ASP A 521 -10.83 13.45 11.05
CA ASP A 521 -10.67 14.68 11.84
C ASP A 521 -9.37 15.41 11.52
N GLN A 522 -8.59 14.92 10.57
CA GLN A 522 -7.27 15.42 10.16
C GLN A 522 -6.28 15.57 11.34
N MET A 523 -6.44 14.74 12.36
CA MET A 523 -5.60 14.74 13.55
C MET A 523 -4.37 13.86 13.37
N LEU A 524 -3.20 14.46 13.61
CA LEU A 524 -1.92 13.76 13.77
C LEU A 524 -1.55 13.71 15.25
N MET A 525 -1.38 12.52 15.80
CA MET A 525 -0.92 12.31 17.17
C MET A 525 0.48 11.69 17.18
N LEU A 526 1.41 12.37 17.81
CA LEU A 526 2.78 11.91 18.04
C LEU A 526 2.94 11.46 19.49
N SER A 527 3.57 10.33 19.74
CA SER A 527 3.80 9.76 21.07
C SER A 527 5.15 9.06 21.17
N GLY A 528 5.63 8.84 22.41
CA GLY A 528 6.96 8.32 22.66
C GLY A 528 8.02 9.39 22.48
N ASN A 529 8.08 10.33 23.42
CA ASN A 529 9.04 11.45 23.44
C ASN A 529 9.06 12.28 22.14
N PRO A 530 7.90 12.72 21.64
CA PRO A 530 7.85 13.47 20.40
C PRO A 530 8.61 14.79 20.53
N ARG A 531 9.30 15.14 19.46
CA ARG A 531 9.96 16.42 19.24
C ARG A 531 9.49 17.01 17.92
N VAL A 532 9.02 18.23 17.94
CA VAL A 532 8.63 18.99 16.73
C VAL A 532 9.47 20.25 16.65
N VAL A 533 10.03 20.52 15.48
CA VAL A 533 10.78 21.75 15.15
C VAL A 533 10.05 22.46 14.02
N ASN A 534 9.70 23.72 14.24
CA ASN A 534 9.02 24.55 13.26
C ASN A 534 9.52 26.01 13.35
N GLY A 535 10.15 26.51 12.30
CA GLY A 535 10.59 27.92 12.21
C GLY A 535 11.39 28.40 13.42
N GLY A 536 12.42 27.65 13.83
CA GLY A 536 13.27 27.99 14.98
C GLY A 536 12.66 27.64 16.34
N MET A 537 11.43 27.13 16.41
CA MET A 537 10.80 26.62 17.63
C MET A 537 10.95 25.11 17.69
N ALA A 538 11.55 24.60 18.76
CA ALA A 538 11.60 23.15 19.05
C ALA A 538 10.75 22.86 20.28
N THR A 539 9.81 21.92 20.19
CA THR A 539 8.94 21.49 21.30
C THR A 539 9.06 20.00 21.52
N THR A 540 9.24 19.58 22.76
CA THR A 540 9.18 18.19 23.22
C THR A 540 8.07 18.03 24.27
N ALA A 541 7.44 16.85 24.33
CA ALA A 541 6.39 16.52 25.31
C ALA A 541 6.26 14.99 25.41
N ASN A 542 5.36 14.48 26.24
CA ASN A 542 4.98 13.07 26.23
C ASN A 542 4.07 12.74 25.04
N SER A 543 3.22 13.68 24.63
CA SER A 543 2.41 13.58 23.42
C SER A 543 2.19 14.94 22.77
N ILE A 544 2.13 14.95 21.43
CA ILE A 544 1.81 16.14 20.64
C ILE A 544 0.71 15.77 19.65
N ARG A 545 -0.39 16.54 19.66
CA ARG A 545 -1.49 16.41 18.69
C ARG A 545 -1.48 17.64 17.79
N ILE A 546 -1.60 17.42 16.50
CA ILE A 546 -1.60 18.47 15.49
C ILE A 546 -2.85 18.31 14.63
N ASN A 547 -3.66 19.34 14.55
CA ASN A 547 -4.75 19.42 13.60
C ASN A 547 -4.21 19.94 12.27
N ARG A 548 -4.20 19.11 11.25
CA ARG A 548 -3.64 19.47 9.93
C ARG A 548 -4.52 20.45 9.14
N ALA A 549 -5.81 20.55 9.49
CA ALA A 549 -6.74 21.48 8.84
C ALA A 549 -6.52 22.93 9.34
N THR A 550 -6.32 23.11 10.67
CA THR A 550 -6.16 24.44 11.28
C THR A 550 -4.71 24.82 11.51
N GLY A 551 -3.79 23.87 11.54
CA GLY A 551 -2.41 24.07 11.93
C GLY A 551 -2.19 24.20 13.44
N ASP A 552 -3.23 24.02 14.25
CA ASP A 552 -3.12 24.07 15.72
C ASP A 552 -2.44 22.82 16.28
N ALA A 553 -1.62 23.02 17.31
CA ALA A 553 -0.92 21.94 17.99
C ALA A 553 -1.20 21.97 19.49
N LEU A 554 -1.41 20.79 20.10
CA LEU A 554 -1.55 20.59 21.53
C LEU A 554 -0.46 19.62 22.01
N ALA A 555 0.47 20.13 22.84
CA ALA A 555 1.48 19.32 23.52
C ALA A 555 1.05 19.08 24.97
N GLN A 556 1.21 17.86 25.48
CA GLN A 556 0.79 17.45 26.80
C GLN A 556 1.87 16.68 27.54
N ASP A 557 2.00 16.98 28.83
CA ASP A 557 2.89 16.44 29.83
C ASP A 557 4.38 16.63 29.49
N ASP A 558 5.10 17.20 30.47
CA ASP A 558 6.54 17.53 30.37
C ASP A 558 6.91 18.34 29.11
N VAL A 559 6.10 19.36 28.83
CA VAL A 559 6.32 20.21 27.65
C VAL A 559 7.56 21.08 27.87
N LYS A 560 8.46 21.04 26.87
CA LYS A 560 9.65 21.89 26.79
C LYS A 560 9.72 22.51 25.41
N SER A 561 9.56 23.82 25.33
CA SER A 561 9.70 24.59 24.09
C SER A 561 10.97 25.42 24.13
N THR A 562 11.71 25.42 23.05
CA THR A 562 12.90 26.24 22.85
C THR A 562 12.73 27.03 21.57
N TYR A 563 12.80 28.34 21.67
CA TYR A 563 12.79 29.27 20.57
C TYR A 563 14.24 29.67 20.27
N SER A 564 14.78 29.18 19.19
CA SER A 564 16.11 29.48 18.66
C SER A 564 16.00 30.34 17.40
N GLU A 565 17.12 30.79 16.87
CA GLU A 565 17.20 31.61 15.66
C GLU A 565 16.51 32.97 15.77
N LEU A 566 16.46 33.50 17.01
CA LEU A 566 15.96 34.84 17.28
C LEU A 566 16.99 35.86 16.77
N LYS A 567 16.54 36.81 15.96
CA LYS A 567 17.38 37.96 15.58
C LYS A 567 17.48 38.86 16.82
N GLU A 568 18.68 39.37 17.06
CA GLU A 568 18.91 40.38 18.07
C GLU A 568 18.08 41.64 17.74
N GLU A 569 17.35 42.15 18.77
CA GLU A 569 16.56 43.38 18.64
C GLU A 569 17.20 44.52 19.46
N PRO A 570 17.97 45.40 18.82
CA PRO A 570 18.70 46.46 19.53
C PRO A 570 17.81 47.38 20.37
N ASN A 571 16.53 47.54 19.97
CA ASN A 571 15.54 48.37 20.63
C ASN A 571 14.67 47.64 21.64
N GLY A 572 14.72 46.30 21.68
CA GLY A 572 14.03 45.45 22.67
C GLY A 572 14.76 45.41 24.00
N ALA A 573 14.28 44.63 24.93
CA ALA A 573 14.88 44.53 26.29
C ALA A 573 14.95 43.09 26.83
N LEU A 574 13.86 42.54 27.40
CA LEU A 574 13.87 41.31 28.18
C LEU A 574 14.06 40.08 27.32
N LEU A 575 13.50 40.11 26.10
CA LEU A 575 13.52 39.03 25.12
C LEU A 575 14.29 39.41 23.85
N ALA A 576 15.13 40.43 23.93
CA ALA A 576 15.83 41.01 22.81
C ALA A 576 17.14 40.31 22.45
N SER A 577 17.65 39.45 23.34
CA SER A 577 18.89 38.69 23.11
C SER A 577 18.71 37.68 21.95
N SER A 578 19.81 37.34 21.31
CA SER A 578 19.87 36.21 20.35
C SER A 578 19.94 34.87 21.05
N SER A 579 20.07 34.82 22.36
CA SER A 579 20.02 33.57 23.15
C SER A 579 18.65 32.87 23.01
N PRO A 580 18.58 31.54 23.04
CA PRO A 580 17.30 30.83 22.99
C PRO A 580 16.37 31.20 24.17
N ILE A 581 15.07 31.32 23.88
CA ILE A 581 14.02 31.40 24.92
C ILE A 581 13.54 29.97 25.21
N HIS A 582 13.52 29.59 26.45
CA HIS A 582 13.06 28.31 26.92
C HIS A 582 11.76 28.45 27.72
N VAL A 583 10.80 27.52 27.43
CA VAL A 583 9.55 27.46 28.18
C VAL A 583 9.31 26.03 28.60
N THR A 584 9.01 25.81 29.90
CA THR A 584 8.54 24.49 30.37
C THR A 584 7.14 24.63 30.95
N SER A 585 6.29 23.60 30.77
CA SER A 585 4.91 23.59 31.28
C SER A 585 4.38 22.15 31.29
N ARG A 586 3.16 21.97 31.82
CA ARG A 586 2.43 20.72 31.71
C ARG A 586 1.79 20.56 30.33
N SER A 587 1.23 21.64 29.76
CA SER A 587 0.61 21.63 28.45
C SER A 587 0.88 22.92 27.68
N MET A 588 0.86 22.82 26.35
CA MET A 588 0.98 23.95 25.45
C MET A 588 -0.03 23.78 24.31
N THR A 589 -0.75 24.84 24.00
CA THR A 589 -1.55 24.95 22.78
C THR A 589 -0.89 26.01 21.89
N ALA A 590 -0.42 25.61 20.72
CA ALA A 590 0.12 26.53 19.72
C ALA A 590 -0.90 26.73 18.61
N HIS A 591 -1.12 28.00 18.25
CA HIS A 591 -1.99 28.39 17.15
C HIS A 591 -1.19 28.76 15.91
N HIS A 592 -1.79 28.60 14.77
CA HIS A 592 -1.20 28.93 13.48
C HIS A 592 -0.66 30.38 13.38
N ASN A 593 -1.22 31.33 14.13
CA ASN A 593 -0.82 32.74 14.14
C ASN A 593 0.43 33.05 14.96
N GLY A 594 1.24 32.06 15.35
CA GLY A 594 2.47 32.26 16.11
C GLY A 594 2.28 32.43 17.63
N VAL A 595 1.05 32.36 18.14
CA VAL A 595 0.74 32.49 19.57
C VAL A 595 0.71 31.10 20.21
N ALA A 596 1.43 30.93 21.32
CA ALA A 596 1.44 29.73 22.16
C ALA A 596 0.88 30.01 23.54
N LEU A 597 -0.09 29.23 23.99
CA LEU A 597 -0.65 29.24 25.34
C LEU A 597 -0.09 28.07 26.13
N TYR A 598 0.63 28.36 27.17
CA TYR A 598 1.21 27.41 28.13
C TYR A 598 0.38 27.32 29.40
N SER A 599 0.20 26.15 29.97
CA SER A 599 -0.50 25.98 31.22
C SER A 599 0.11 24.87 32.09
N GLY A 600 -0.03 25.04 33.41
CA GLY A 600 0.45 24.10 34.43
C GLY A 600 1.93 24.28 34.75
N ASN A 601 2.24 25.11 35.76
CA ASN A 601 3.60 25.41 36.25
C ASN A 601 4.52 25.91 35.15
N VAL A 602 4.09 26.93 34.46
CA VAL A 602 4.86 27.50 33.35
C VAL A 602 6.08 28.24 33.87
N ARG A 603 7.23 27.94 33.28
CA ARG A 603 8.48 28.66 33.50
C ARG A 603 9.08 29.06 32.17
N LEU A 604 9.22 30.32 31.93
CA LEU A 604 9.91 30.92 30.77
C LEU A 604 11.21 31.57 31.24
N TRP A 605 12.28 31.32 30.48
CA TRP A 605 13.55 32.02 30.78
C TRP A 605 14.34 32.28 29.50
N GLN A 606 15.06 33.40 29.54
CA GLN A 606 16.12 33.74 28.58
C GLN A 606 17.27 34.35 29.39
N ASP A 607 18.46 33.82 29.19
CA ASP A 607 19.63 34.18 29.99
C ASP A 607 19.35 34.07 31.51
N ALA A 608 19.47 35.15 32.26
CA ALA A 608 19.19 35.15 33.69
C ALA A 608 17.75 35.59 34.05
N ASN A 609 16.94 35.98 33.06
CA ASN A 609 15.58 36.44 33.28
C ASN A 609 14.61 35.26 33.34
N ILE A 610 13.81 35.20 34.39
CA ILE A 610 12.86 34.09 34.64
C ILE A 610 11.47 34.66 34.92
N ILE A 611 10.44 34.08 34.26
CA ILE A 611 9.03 34.35 34.54
C ILE A 611 8.36 33.00 34.86
N GLU A 612 7.71 32.91 36.00
CA GLU A 612 6.96 31.71 36.41
C GLU A 612 5.49 32.08 36.63
N ALA A 613 4.57 31.25 36.13
CA ALA A 613 3.14 31.45 36.27
C ALA A 613 2.35 30.15 36.14
N PRO A 614 1.12 30.05 36.63
CA PRO A 614 0.21 28.96 36.33
C PRO A 614 -0.14 28.82 34.85
N THR A 615 -0.34 29.99 34.15
CA THR A 615 -0.63 30.06 32.72
C THR A 615 0.14 31.22 32.08
N MET A 616 0.54 31.05 30.85
CA MET A 616 1.33 32.04 30.11
C MET A 616 1.04 31.98 28.64
N GLN A 617 0.75 33.13 28.05
CA GLN A 617 0.66 33.28 26.60
C GLN A 617 1.95 33.91 26.10
N PHE A 618 2.55 33.34 25.09
CA PHE A 618 3.72 33.85 24.40
C PHE A 618 3.43 34.08 22.94
N ASP A 619 3.69 35.28 22.46
CA ASP A 619 3.62 35.60 21.02
C ASP A 619 5.05 35.81 20.52
N ARG A 620 5.50 34.93 19.66
CA ARG A 620 6.87 34.96 19.15
C ARG A 620 7.12 36.15 18.24
N ASP A 621 6.15 36.49 17.41
CA ASP A 621 6.34 37.50 16.36
C ASP A 621 6.39 38.92 16.94
N HIS A 622 5.63 39.19 18.02
CA HIS A 622 5.65 40.44 18.75
C HIS A 622 6.54 40.40 19.99
N ARG A 623 7.21 39.29 20.27
CA ARG A 623 7.99 39.03 21.48
C ARG A 623 7.27 39.54 22.75
N SER A 624 6.02 39.17 22.88
CA SER A 624 5.17 39.56 24.00
C SER A 624 4.81 38.38 24.88
N VAL A 625 4.70 38.65 26.20
CA VAL A 625 4.33 37.65 27.19
C VAL A 625 3.17 38.19 28.01
N THR A 626 2.11 37.42 28.17
CA THR A 626 1.06 37.64 29.14
C THR A 626 1.01 36.46 30.11
N ALA A 627 1.34 36.68 31.37
CA ALA A 627 1.31 35.63 32.38
C ALA A 627 0.18 35.89 33.36
N GLN A 628 -0.56 34.85 33.74
CA GLN A 628 -1.69 34.89 34.65
C GLN A 628 -1.43 33.99 35.85
N GLY A 629 -1.45 34.57 37.02
CA GLY A 629 -1.37 33.90 38.32
C GLY A 629 -2.74 33.45 38.85
N ALA A 630 -2.69 32.70 39.94
CA ALA A 630 -3.82 32.34 40.77
C ALA A 630 -3.56 32.75 42.20
N PRO A 631 -4.60 32.92 43.07
CA PRO A 631 -4.41 33.40 44.45
C PRO A 631 -3.36 32.59 45.23
N ALA A 632 -3.30 31.28 45.02
CA ALA A 632 -2.32 30.42 45.69
C ALA A 632 -0.95 30.35 44.97
N ARG A 633 -0.86 30.84 43.74
CA ARG A 633 0.36 30.83 42.89
C ARG A 633 0.40 32.10 42.02
N PRO A 634 0.91 33.20 42.54
CA PRO A 634 1.05 34.44 41.76
C PRO A 634 2.06 34.25 40.63
N VAL A 635 2.04 35.14 39.66
CA VAL A 635 3.15 35.31 38.72
C VAL A 635 4.39 35.72 39.46
N GLN A 636 5.50 35.08 39.17
CA GLN A 636 6.81 35.42 39.74
C GLN A 636 7.80 35.74 38.65
N THR A 637 8.51 36.86 38.78
CA THR A 637 9.57 37.27 37.87
C THR A 637 10.86 37.50 38.67
N ILE A 638 11.95 37.01 38.13
CA ILE A 638 13.29 37.27 38.68
C ILE A 638 14.03 38.09 37.64
N LEU A 639 14.37 39.34 38.05
CA LEU A 639 15.18 40.26 37.25
C LEU A 639 16.56 40.38 37.90
N VAL A 640 17.60 40.26 37.08
CA VAL A 640 18.98 40.38 37.56
C VAL A 640 19.50 41.77 37.22
N GLN A 641 19.93 42.52 38.20
CA GLN A 641 20.54 43.84 38.03
C GLN A 641 22.06 43.69 37.89
N ALA A 642 22.64 44.11 36.78
CA ALA A 642 24.09 44.11 36.60
C ALA A 642 24.68 45.34 37.30
N GLU A 643 25.64 45.12 38.19
CA GLU A 643 26.38 46.21 38.89
C GLU A 643 27.41 46.80 37.95
N LYS A 644 27.40 48.14 37.78
CA LYS A 644 28.44 48.85 37.05
C LYS A 644 29.74 48.80 37.85
N VAL A 645 30.76 48.14 37.36
CA VAL A 645 32.13 48.23 37.84
C VAL A 645 32.67 49.62 37.43
N GLN A 646 32.89 50.47 38.36
CA GLN A 646 33.61 51.78 38.13
C GLN A 646 35.02 51.43 37.73
N PRO A 647 35.60 52.09 36.69
CA PRO A 647 37.03 51.93 36.36
C PRO A 647 37.81 52.73 37.45
N GLU A 648 38.58 52.01 38.25
CA GLU A 648 39.56 52.59 39.15
C GLU A 648 40.57 53.41 38.30
N LYS A 649 40.75 54.72 38.63
CA LYS A 649 41.75 55.59 38.01
C LYS A 649 43.12 55.07 38.44
N THR A 650 43.81 54.30 37.62
CA THR A 650 45.22 53.99 37.82
C THR A 650 46.07 55.19 37.38
N GLY A 651 46.64 55.85 38.35
CA GLY A 651 47.79 56.80 38.18
C GLY A 651 48.99 55.98 37.67
N LYS A 652 49.63 56.57 36.66
CA LYS A 652 50.89 56.10 36.09
C LYS A 652 51.99 56.15 37.17
N GLU A 653 52.72 55.06 37.38
CA GLU A 653 54.10 55.10 37.76
C GLU A 653 54.92 53.97 37.16
N LYS A 654 56.11 54.30 36.76
CA LYS A 654 57.03 53.53 35.90
C LYS A 654 57.98 52.64 36.72
N LEU A 655 58.58 51.67 36.10
CA LEU A 655 59.86 50.96 36.19
C LEU A 655 59.99 49.69 37.04
N ALA A 656 60.04 48.59 36.34
CA ALA A 656 61.09 47.60 35.94
C ALA A 656 61.88 46.88 37.08
N PRO A 657 62.63 45.83 36.76
CA PRO A 657 62.20 44.44 37.04
C PRO A 657 63.14 43.75 38.03
N THR A 658 62.77 42.68 38.61
CA THR A 658 63.61 41.51 38.90
C THR A 658 62.99 40.48 39.90
N ASP A 659 62.91 39.28 39.41
CA ASP A 659 63.40 38.04 40.02
C ASP A 659 62.63 37.34 41.20
N LYS A 660 62.18 36.17 40.90
CA LYS A 660 62.07 34.93 41.67
C LYS A 660 61.27 34.82 42.99
N GLY A 661 60.27 33.99 42.91
CA GLY A 661 60.11 32.87 43.87
C GLY A 661 58.91 32.93 44.81
N ALA A 662 58.12 31.89 44.76
CA ALA A 662 57.28 31.36 45.79
C ALA A 662 55.72 31.60 45.62
N ALA A 663 55.12 30.47 45.42
CA ALA A 663 53.68 30.26 45.44
C ALA A 663 52.99 30.79 46.69
N LYS A 664 52.00 31.63 46.52
CA LYS A 664 50.88 31.79 47.49
C LYS A 664 49.57 31.89 46.78
N ALA A 665 48.62 31.08 47.24
CA ALA A 665 47.27 30.95 46.74
C ALA A 665 46.63 32.26 46.36
N GLY A 666 46.32 32.44 45.09
CA GLY A 666 45.59 33.54 44.57
C GLY A 666 44.13 33.49 45.02
N LYS A 667 43.67 34.52 45.68
CA LYS A 667 42.26 34.86 45.75
C LYS A 667 41.72 34.92 44.35
N GLY A 668 40.75 34.03 44.05
CA GLY A 668 39.98 34.09 42.84
C GLY A 668 39.32 35.44 42.61
N PRO A 669 38.97 35.81 41.39
CA PRO A 669 38.28 37.06 41.11
C PRO A 669 36.99 37.09 41.91
N SER A 670 36.77 38.15 42.69
CA SER A 670 35.53 38.40 43.39
C SER A 670 34.41 38.46 42.37
N LEU A 671 33.57 37.47 42.40
CA LEU A 671 32.29 37.45 41.68
C LEU A 671 31.53 38.69 42.16
N SER A 672 31.28 39.63 41.25
CA SER A 672 30.35 40.73 41.48
C SER A 672 28.99 40.11 41.79
N THR A 673 28.50 40.31 43.02
CA THR A 673 27.20 39.78 43.43
C THR A 673 26.09 40.63 42.84
N SER A 674 25.60 40.23 41.68
CA SER A 674 24.36 40.77 41.11
C SER A 674 23.21 40.39 42.05
N THR A 675 22.51 41.41 42.60
CA THR A 675 21.35 41.16 43.51
C THR A 675 20.08 40.97 42.70
N PRO A 676 19.45 39.76 42.74
CA PRO A 676 18.19 39.52 42.03
C PRO A 676 17.05 40.27 42.74
N ILE A 677 16.13 40.83 41.94
CA ILE A 677 14.85 41.38 42.38
C ILE A 677 13.76 40.41 41.97
N SER A 678 13.03 39.86 42.95
CA SER A 678 11.87 39.02 42.72
C SER A 678 10.61 39.86 42.77
N ILE A 679 9.77 39.78 41.71
CA ILE A 679 8.49 40.49 41.65
C ILE A 679 7.38 39.45 41.56
N THR A 680 6.37 39.58 42.44
CA THR A 680 5.17 38.72 42.38
C THR A 680 3.93 39.59 42.11
N ALA A 681 2.98 39.08 41.29
CA ALA A 681 1.74 39.76 40.94
C ALA A 681 0.65 38.75 40.52
N THR A 682 -0.60 39.17 40.38
CA THR A 682 -1.65 38.35 39.85
C THR A 682 -1.53 38.21 38.32
N LYS A 683 -1.10 39.25 37.62
CA LYS A 683 -0.93 39.27 36.17
C LYS A 683 0.31 40.06 35.78
N LEU A 684 0.96 39.61 34.71
CA LEU A 684 2.08 40.26 34.05
C LEU A 684 1.79 40.39 32.56
N THR A 685 2.09 41.56 32.00
CA THR A 685 2.09 41.77 30.55
C THR A 685 3.42 42.42 30.19
N TYR A 686 4.11 41.81 29.20
CA TYR A 686 5.37 42.32 28.66
C TYR A 686 5.30 42.42 27.15
N VAL A 687 5.76 43.52 26.60
CA VAL A 687 5.92 43.73 25.16
C VAL A 687 7.33 44.25 24.91
N ASP A 688 8.12 43.50 24.13
CA ASP A 688 9.56 43.79 23.97
C ASP A 688 9.81 45.15 23.28
N SER A 689 9.00 45.52 22.30
CA SER A 689 9.11 46.84 21.62
C SER A 689 8.80 48.02 22.54
N GLU A 690 7.98 47.86 23.57
CA GLU A 690 7.68 48.89 24.56
C GLU A 690 8.71 48.92 25.71
N ARG A 691 9.52 47.88 25.82
CA ARG A 691 10.48 47.69 26.94
C ARG A 691 9.85 47.84 28.32
N ARG A 692 8.57 47.51 28.46
CA ARG A 692 7.79 47.69 29.65
C ARG A 692 7.22 46.36 30.13
N VAL A 693 7.48 46.03 31.37
CA VAL A 693 6.81 44.97 32.10
C VAL A 693 5.75 45.59 33.03
N HIS A 694 4.51 45.30 32.75
CA HIS A 694 3.35 45.77 33.50
C HIS A 694 2.84 44.65 34.40
N TYR A 695 2.75 44.92 35.68
CA TYR A 695 2.27 44.02 36.73
C TYR A 695 0.98 44.57 37.33
N GLU A 696 -0.03 43.71 37.50
CA GLU A 696 -1.36 44.03 38.04
C GLU A 696 -1.76 43.05 39.15
N GLY A 697 -2.64 43.53 40.09
CA GLY A 697 -3.32 42.70 41.06
C GLY A 697 -2.51 42.30 42.30
N GLY A 698 -2.03 43.31 43.03
CA GLY A 698 -1.31 43.14 44.29
C GLY A 698 0.15 42.75 44.04
N VAL A 699 0.92 43.71 43.60
CA VAL A 699 2.34 43.51 43.23
C VAL A 699 3.21 43.60 44.49
N THR A 700 4.16 42.66 44.59
CA THR A 700 5.20 42.71 45.64
C THR A 700 6.57 42.51 44.98
N ALA A 701 7.45 43.53 45.08
CA ALA A 701 8.83 43.47 44.64
C ALA A 701 9.75 43.28 45.85
N LYS A 702 10.58 42.24 45.83
CA LYS A 702 11.50 41.90 46.91
C LYS A 702 12.95 41.94 46.42
N GLY A 703 13.73 42.84 46.95
CA GLY A 703 15.18 42.89 46.76
C GLY A 703 15.92 42.31 47.97
N SER A 704 17.25 42.50 48.04
CA SER A 704 18.09 42.04 49.16
C SER A 704 17.76 42.73 50.48
N ASP A 705 17.41 44.01 50.45
CA ASP A 705 17.28 44.90 51.57
C ASP A 705 15.95 45.67 51.62
N PHE A 706 15.02 45.42 50.72
CA PHE A 706 13.70 46.03 50.63
C PHE A 706 12.61 45.11 50.17
N THR A 707 11.39 45.41 50.58
CA THR A 707 10.16 44.84 49.97
C THR A 707 9.23 46.03 49.64
N ALA A 708 8.79 46.12 48.37
CA ALA A 708 7.85 47.12 47.94
C ALA A 708 6.54 46.44 47.50
N SER A 709 5.39 46.96 47.94
CA SER A 709 4.08 46.48 47.50
C SER A 709 3.24 47.61 46.92
N ALA A 710 2.41 47.27 45.90
CA ALA A 710 1.51 48.23 45.26
C ALA A 710 0.35 47.48 44.57
N LYS A 711 -0.68 48.15 44.07
CA LYS A 711 -1.69 47.52 43.20
C LYS A 711 -1.16 47.22 41.81
N THR A 712 -0.39 48.16 41.24
CA THR A 712 0.20 48.02 39.89
C THR A 712 1.68 48.48 39.94
N LEU A 713 2.47 47.91 39.03
CA LEU A 713 3.88 48.28 38.88
C LEU A 713 4.28 48.19 37.40
N ASP A 714 4.87 49.27 36.88
CA ASP A 714 5.49 49.35 35.58
C ASP A 714 7.00 49.34 35.74
N ALA A 715 7.67 48.30 35.19
CA ALA A 715 9.13 48.29 35.11
C ALA A 715 9.54 48.64 33.66
N HIS A 716 10.23 49.75 33.53
CA HIS A 716 10.82 50.18 32.22
C HIS A 716 12.26 49.69 32.15
N LEU A 717 12.61 49.08 31.01
CA LEU A 717 13.92 48.49 30.81
C LEU A 717 14.73 49.30 29.79
N LEU A 718 16.06 49.30 29.93
CA LEU A 718 16.96 49.89 28.95
C LEU A 718 16.98 49.07 27.64
N PRO A 719 17.20 49.73 26.49
CA PRO A 719 17.33 49.01 25.24
C PRO A 719 18.57 48.11 25.21
N HIS A 720 18.49 46.97 24.57
CA HIS A 720 19.54 45.95 24.49
C HIS A 720 20.85 46.50 23.92
N SER A 721 20.79 47.43 22.96
CA SER A 721 21.95 48.11 22.37
C SER A 721 22.78 48.90 23.37
N GLN A 722 22.20 49.38 24.49
CA GLN A 722 22.92 50.09 25.55
C GLN A 722 23.55 49.15 26.58
N THR A 723 23.10 47.91 26.61
CA THR A 723 23.58 46.92 27.59
C THR A 723 24.71 46.06 27.05
N SER A 724 24.80 45.90 25.72
CA SER A 724 25.79 45.05 25.03
C SER A 724 27.21 45.65 24.97
N ASN A 725 27.36 46.94 25.20
CA ASN A 725 28.68 47.64 25.20
C ASN A 725 29.46 47.56 26.53
N SER A 726 28.90 47.02 27.58
CA SER A 726 29.62 46.78 28.84
C SER A 726 30.17 45.33 28.79
N GLN A 727 31.50 45.19 28.93
CA GLN A 727 32.23 43.90 28.99
C GLN A 727 31.83 43.01 30.21
N SER A 728 30.57 42.99 30.56
CA SER A 728 30.03 42.13 31.62
C SER A 728 29.28 40.99 30.97
N PHE A 729 29.76 39.77 31.15
CA PHE A 729 29.05 38.53 30.93
C PHE A 729 27.61 38.67 31.40
N VAL A 730 26.67 38.35 30.52
CA VAL A 730 25.21 38.20 30.75
C VAL A 730 24.38 39.38 30.22
N GLY A 731 23.79 39.20 29.03
CA GLY A 731 22.74 40.03 28.48
C GLY A 731 21.43 39.90 29.22
N SER A 732 21.27 40.58 30.35
CA SER A 732 19.99 40.72 31.03
C SER A 732 19.45 42.13 30.79
N GLY A 733 18.18 42.28 30.51
CA GLY A 733 17.50 43.57 30.42
C GLY A 733 17.75 44.40 31.67
N GLN A 734 18.50 45.54 31.53
CA GLN A 734 18.78 46.39 32.66
C GLN A 734 17.58 47.29 32.96
N LEU A 735 17.20 47.32 34.24
CA LEU A 735 16.14 48.18 34.74
C LEU A 735 16.55 49.65 34.57
N ASP A 736 15.70 50.44 33.90
CA ASP A 736 15.83 51.93 33.83
C ASP A 736 15.12 52.58 35.01
N ARG A 737 13.80 52.30 35.13
CA ARG A 737 12.96 52.82 36.22
C ARG A 737 11.79 51.87 36.53
N MET A 738 11.30 51.94 37.79
CA MET A 738 10.05 51.32 38.20
C MET A 738 9.07 52.41 38.64
N VAL A 739 7.80 52.21 38.25
CA VAL A 739 6.70 53.08 38.67
C VAL A 739 5.64 52.21 39.33
N ALA A 740 5.52 52.29 40.66
CA ALA A 740 4.47 51.62 41.40
C ALA A 740 3.34 52.60 41.74
N GLN A 741 2.12 52.16 41.63
CA GLN A 741 0.92 52.98 41.82
C GLN A 741 -0.09 52.28 42.73
N ASP A 742 -0.81 53.07 43.48
CA ASP A 742 -1.87 52.74 44.40
C ASP A 742 -1.45 51.85 45.56
N ASP A 743 -1.70 52.32 46.79
CA ASP A 743 -1.40 51.66 48.08
C ASP A 743 0.08 51.21 48.16
N VAL A 744 0.98 52.10 47.73
CA VAL A 744 2.41 51.83 47.75
C VAL A 744 2.97 51.79 49.17
N VAL A 745 3.61 50.67 49.53
CA VAL A 745 4.30 50.47 50.77
C VAL A 745 5.72 49.96 50.47
N ILE A 746 6.73 50.63 50.97
CA ILE A 746 8.13 50.15 50.93
C ILE A 746 8.52 49.79 52.37
N GLN A 747 9.08 48.64 52.59
CA GLN A 747 9.59 48.19 53.87
C GLN A 747 11.06 47.78 53.73
N GLN A 748 11.87 48.39 54.60
CA GLN A 748 13.26 48.04 54.84
C GLN A 748 13.43 47.58 56.32
N PRO A 749 14.56 46.98 56.73
CA PRO A 749 14.72 46.50 58.15
C PRO A 749 14.42 47.53 59.23
N LYS A 750 14.73 48.83 58.98
CA LYS A 750 14.52 49.92 59.98
C LYS A 750 13.51 50.96 59.51
N ARG A 751 12.99 50.93 58.32
CA ARG A 751 12.11 51.91 57.68
C ARG A 751 10.93 51.33 56.97
N ARG A 752 9.79 52.06 57.05
CA ARG A 752 8.56 51.80 56.33
C ARG A 752 8.08 53.10 55.70
N ALA A 753 7.89 53.11 54.37
CA ALA A 753 7.34 54.25 53.67
C ALA A 753 6.03 53.90 52.99
N GLU A 754 5.05 54.82 52.99
CA GLU A 754 3.73 54.66 52.44
C GLU A 754 3.37 55.84 51.52
N GLY A 755 2.71 55.64 50.40
CA GLY A 755 2.29 56.67 49.48
C GLY A 755 1.43 56.11 48.37
N GLN A 756 1.02 56.94 47.41
CA GLN A 756 0.19 56.46 46.27
C GLN A 756 1.00 56.14 45.02
N LYS A 757 2.15 56.83 44.84
CA LYS A 757 2.98 56.58 43.66
C LYS A 757 4.46 56.57 44.06
N LEU A 758 5.15 55.53 43.65
CA LEU A 758 6.57 55.36 43.81
C LEU A 758 7.26 55.37 42.43
N VAL A 759 8.30 56.16 42.30
CA VAL A 759 9.21 56.11 41.13
C VAL A 759 10.61 55.75 41.66
N TYR A 760 11.10 54.59 41.20
CA TYR A 760 12.49 54.18 41.40
C TYR A 760 13.28 54.48 40.10
N THR A 761 14.43 55.10 40.18
CA THR A 761 15.31 55.35 39.08
C THR A 761 16.64 54.63 39.33
N ALA A 762 16.96 53.69 38.44
CA ALA A 762 18.13 52.81 38.61
C ALA A 762 19.47 53.57 38.47
N ALA A 763 19.56 54.61 37.61
CA ALA A 763 20.80 55.38 37.39
C ALA A 763 21.26 56.08 38.65
N ASP A 764 20.33 56.65 39.40
CA ASP A 764 20.60 57.41 40.64
C ASP A 764 20.42 56.57 41.93
N ASP A 765 19.89 55.33 41.78
CA ASP A 765 19.52 54.42 42.84
C ASP A 765 18.67 55.15 43.93
N LYS A 766 17.62 55.84 43.41
CA LYS A 766 16.74 56.70 44.27
C LYS A 766 15.28 56.28 44.14
N PHE A 767 14.56 56.35 45.25
CA PHE A 767 13.11 56.20 45.30
C PHE A 767 12.46 57.55 45.52
N VAL A 768 11.44 57.88 44.75
CA VAL A 768 10.63 59.11 44.96
C VAL A 768 9.18 58.66 45.22
N LEU A 769 8.69 58.98 46.43
CA LEU A 769 7.33 58.61 46.87
C LEU A 769 6.48 59.86 46.85
N THR A 770 5.32 59.77 46.13
CA THR A 770 4.42 60.97 46.00
C THR A 770 2.97 60.54 46.12
N GLY A 771 2.05 61.49 46.32
CA GLY A 771 0.59 61.28 46.25
C GLY A 771 0.00 60.61 47.50
N GLY A 772 -1.19 61.19 47.99
CA GLY A 772 -1.66 60.98 49.37
C GLY A 772 -0.57 61.55 50.34
N PRO A 773 -0.72 62.08 51.47
CA PRO A 773 0.46 62.53 52.16
C PRO A 773 1.48 61.39 52.33
N PRO A 774 2.53 61.33 51.53
CA PRO A 774 3.54 60.29 51.66
C PRO A 774 4.20 60.34 52.98
N SER A 775 4.41 59.22 53.60
CA SER A 775 4.98 59.15 54.98
C SER A 775 6.09 58.08 54.99
N ILE A 776 7.14 58.38 55.73
CA ILE A 776 8.21 57.45 56.09
C ILE A 776 8.24 57.31 57.61
N PHE A 777 8.27 56.13 58.10
CA PHE A 777 8.49 55.79 59.52
C PHE A 777 9.89 55.20 59.67
N ASP A 778 10.76 55.88 60.36
CA ASP A 778 12.07 55.38 60.74
C ASP A 778 12.08 54.96 62.18
N ALA A 779 12.65 53.79 62.49
CA ALA A 779 12.68 53.30 63.89
C ALA A 779 13.43 54.20 64.90
N GLU A 780 14.41 54.99 64.38
CA GLU A 780 15.25 55.88 65.19
C GLU A 780 14.77 57.33 65.10
N GLN A 781 14.26 57.83 64.01
CA GLN A 781 13.92 59.22 63.76
C GLN A 781 12.39 59.52 63.88
N GLY A 782 11.57 58.52 63.95
CA GLY A 782 10.09 58.65 64.00
C GLY A 782 9.42 58.77 62.67
N LYS A 783 8.24 59.40 62.58
CA LYS A 783 7.42 59.60 61.40
C LYS A 783 7.68 60.93 60.73
N ILE A 784 7.95 60.87 59.39
CA ILE A 784 8.12 62.07 58.56
C ILE A 784 7.07 62.00 57.43
N THR A 785 6.40 63.09 57.15
CA THR A 785 5.41 63.29 56.10
C THR A 785 5.74 64.56 55.32
N GLY A 786 5.43 64.52 54.01
CA GLY A 786 5.63 65.63 53.09
C GLY A 786 4.73 65.54 51.83
N VAL A 787 5.02 66.37 50.85
CA VAL A 787 4.37 66.27 49.54
C VAL A 787 5.14 65.26 48.61
N SER A 788 6.47 65.18 48.79
CA SER A 788 7.35 64.22 48.12
C SER A 788 8.41 63.78 49.15
N LEU A 789 8.68 62.43 49.10
CA LEU A 789 9.76 61.83 49.85
C LEU A 789 10.73 61.18 48.90
N THR A 790 11.97 61.63 48.83
CA THR A 790 13.05 61.10 48.04
C THR A 790 14.05 60.38 48.92
N PHE A 791 14.24 59.12 48.70
CA PHE A 791 15.19 58.30 49.41
C PHE A 791 16.32 57.81 48.46
N PHE A 792 17.58 58.12 48.81
CA PHE A 792 18.78 57.69 48.11
C PHE A 792 19.37 56.47 48.79
N ARG A 793 19.38 55.33 48.07
CA ARG A 793 19.78 54.06 48.69
C ARG A 793 21.28 53.94 48.90
N ARG A 794 22.09 54.65 48.14
CA ARG A 794 23.59 54.57 48.19
C ARG A 794 24.15 55.21 49.45
N ASP A 795 23.58 56.35 49.91
CA ASP A 795 24.10 57.19 51.01
C ASP A 795 23.07 57.27 52.15
N ASP A 796 22.05 56.45 52.13
CA ASP A 796 20.99 56.31 53.17
C ASP A 796 20.30 57.61 53.48
N ARG A 797 20.32 58.59 52.54
CA ARG A 797 19.78 59.92 52.72
C ARG A 797 18.31 59.98 52.32
N VAL A 798 17.51 60.70 53.19
CA VAL A 798 16.11 61.00 52.90
C VAL A 798 15.93 62.46 52.68
N LEU A 799 15.38 62.90 51.55
CA LEU A 799 14.99 64.30 51.29
C LEU A 799 13.46 64.39 51.37
N VAL A 800 12.93 65.33 52.14
CA VAL A 800 11.52 65.57 52.29
C VAL A 800 11.14 66.91 51.71
N GLU A 801 10.21 66.98 50.79
CA GLU A 801 9.72 68.22 50.26
C GLU A 801 8.34 68.52 50.80
N GLY A 802 8.15 69.74 51.32
CA GLY A 802 6.87 70.29 51.74
C GLY A 802 6.37 71.27 50.70
N GLY A 803 5.05 71.41 50.56
CA GLY A 803 4.39 72.40 49.71
C GLY A 803 3.68 73.46 50.56
N ALA A 804 3.27 74.59 49.94
CA ALA A 804 2.57 75.65 50.57
C ALA A 804 1.28 75.24 51.31
N SER A 805 0.62 74.19 50.86
CA SER A 805 -0.62 73.60 51.41
C SER A 805 -0.39 72.40 52.34
N ALA A 806 0.82 71.77 52.28
CA ALA A 806 1.19 70.61 53.06
C ALA A 806 2.69 70.63 53.41
N PRO A 807 3.06 71.30 54.51
CA PRO A 807 4.46 71.46 54.99
C PRO A 807 5.00 70.09 55.39
N ALA A 808 6.33 69.95 55.33
CA ALA A 808 6.99 68.76 55.84
C ALA A 808 6.84 68.66 57.34
N VAL A 809 6.33 67.51 57.85
CA VAL A 809 6.11 67.35 59.29
C VAL A 809 6.95 66.21 59.80
N THR A 810 7.79 66.46 60.83
CA THR A 810 8.55 65.38 61.46
C THR A 810 7.95 65.14 62.85
N GLN A 811 7.60 63.94 63.18
CA GLN A 811 7.18 63.50 64.54
C GLN A 811 8.30 62.65 65.14
N THR A 812 9.11 63.17 65.98
CA THR A 812 10.20 62.47 66.64
C THR A 812 9.74 61.79 67.91
N ARG A 813 10.10 60.57 68.14
CA ARG A 813 9.84 59.81 69.39
C ARG A 813 10.91 60.26 70.41
N VAL A 814 10.55 60.99 71.44
CA VAL A 814 11.49 61.27 72.53
C VAL A 814 11.52 60.00 73.40
N ALA A 815 12.74 59.37 73.49
CA ALA A 815 12.98 58.32 74.42
C ALA A 815 12.75 58.83 75.89
N GLN A 816 11.83 58.28 76.65
CA GLN A 816 11.73 58.43 78.08
C GLN A 816 12.83 57.68 78.79
#